data_c4b1a73e0d0fc2ef6056ca8abe73382b
#
_entry.id   c4b1a73e0d0fc2ef6056ca8abe73382b
#
_cell.length_a   1.000
_cell.length_b   1.000
_cell.length_c   1.000
_cell.angle_alpha   90.00
_cell.angle_beta   90.00
_cell.angle_gamma   90.00
#
_symmetry.space_group_name_H-M   'P 1'
#
loop_
_entity.id
_entity.type
_entity.pdbx_description
1 polymer ?
#
loop_
_entity_poly.entity_id
_entity_poly.type
_entity_poly.pdbx_seq_one_letter_code
_entity_poly.pdbx_strand_id
1 'polypeptide(L)'
;MPAAEVVDHLEDLTQRLVAALSNPSVDTGAAYDVGARLVADGFTGTQSLSRTFDVLGNALPAVAGDTAAEPPCGRIIELLAALASGYTWALRSQVLDQEREVTRALSLAWQDVERNLRASDARFREVFDASPVGIAISEPGGRIIQTNRSLDDILGYSAGELLGHDVTELFSPADRPIAEEHHRGLVAGGDPRLRVRVALRRVDDETVWAYLDGVVVRDAEGSPRHVVTMVEDITNLQLLERQLKHQTLHDLQTDLPNRQYFITHLEEVLARLAPSAVVTLLQLDLDGFSTINDGLGRPAGDFALNVVARRLAGVVADRPAMVARLSADEFAILIEPGDGPLDIAALIESINTELAEPFYLDDTGVALTATVGVVQCQAGQFSPDGLMRAASTTLRRVRGANKRQWALFDPDQDSAYQAKLHLAAAMPGALETGQLLATYQPVVTLADQRLVGIEAALIWEHPQLGVLTDDQCRQAAERTGAVHEVGQWLLHTAAEQAMSWRRRVGDTVPPVVVNLMPSQAQDPDLVAKIRSVLDENGLPPAQLEIRAPVSAIRNVDGELADDGGAQAEDNLRVLTELGVRTGLYDFAGGIGGLRCVADLPVCTVRIAAPISRQVAEDPSRILSQTAQAEVHIVRGAGVDVVAYPVDSAEQAACWPWIGANWAVGALFGAPGSPQDVAALLNGSQQTV
;
A
#
# COMPACT_ATOMS: atom_id res chain seq x y z
N MET A 1 -88.90 0.52 -28.44
CA MET A 1 -90.19 0.44 -27.75
C MET A 1 -90.76 -0.98 -27.97
N PRO A 2 -91.36 -1.61 -26.97
CA PRO A 2 -92.13 -2.84 -27.14
C PRO A 2 -93.37 -2.63 -28.08
N ALA A 3 -93.81 -3.63 -28.80
CA ALA A 3 -94.85 -3.46 -29.83
C ALA A 3 -96.18 -2.88 -29.25
N ALA A 4 -96.55 -3.16 -27.98
CA ALA A 4 -97.72 -2.56 -27.35
C ALA A 4 -97.56 -1.06 -27.10
N GLU A 5 -96.40 -0.59 -26.64
CA GLU A 5 -96.05 0.82 -26.42
C GLU A 5 -96.08 1.60 -27.71
N VAL A 6 -95.61 0.97 -28.82
CA VAL A 6 -95.58 1.59 -30.15
C VAL A 6 -97.00 1.83 -30.64
N VAL A 7 -97.94 0.87 -30.41
CA VAL A 7 -99.34 1.02 -30.78
C VAL A 7 -100.03 2.15 -29.98
N ASP A 8 -99.85 2.18 -28.67
CA ASP A 8 -100.44 3.19 -27.79
C ASP A 8 -99.93 4.59 -28.20
N HIS A 9 -98.65 4.70 -28.52
CA HIS A 9 -98.00 5.97 -28.94
C HIS A 9 -98.50 6.44 -30.31
N LEU A 10 -98.60 5.57 -31.27
CA LEU A 10 -99.20 5.85 -32.57
C LEU A 10 -100.67 6.22 -32.50
N GLU A 11 -101.39 5.64 -31.55
CA GLU A 11 -102.83 6.01 -31.25
C GLU A 11 -102.89 7.45 -30.71
N ASP A 12 -101.99 7.85 -29.75
CA ASP A 12 -101.95 9.23 -29.23
C ASP A 12 -101.64 10.23 -30.36
N LEU A 13 -100.61 9.93 -31.20
CA LEU A 13 -100.25 10.81 -32.34
C LEU A 13 -101.38 10.90 -33.35
N THR A 14 -102.16 9.80 -33.56
CA THR A 14 -103.33 9.77 -34.47
C THR A 14 -104.49 10.62 -33.86
N GLN A 15 -104.77 10.49 -32.57
CA GLN A 15 -105.81 11.34 -31.88
C GLN A 15 -105.43 12.83 -31.99
N ARG A 16 -104.21 13.20 -31.85
CA ARG A 16 -103.75 14.60 -32.04
C ARG A 16 -104.00 15.11 -33.47
N LEU A 17 -103.70 14.30 -34.47
CA LEU A 17 -104.01 14.67 -35.85
C LEU A 17 -105.52 14.81 -36.11
N VAL A 18 -106.35 13.92 -35.56
CA VAL A 18 -107.83 14.03 -35.63
C VAL A 18 -108.32 15.28 -34.94
N ALA A 19 -107.78 15.65 -33.79
CA ALA A 19 -108.10 16.88 -33.07
C ALA A 19 -107.68 18.13 -33.88
N ALA A 20 -106.49 18.04 -34.47
CA ALA A 20 -105.99 19.18 -35.34
C ALA A 20 -106.83 19.36 -36.61
N LEU A 21 -107.46 18.30 -37.12
CA LEU A 21 -108.41 18.36 -38.25
C LEU A 21 -109.80 18.83 -37.89
N SER A 22 -110.24 18.59 -36.61
CA SER A 22 -111.57 18.89 -36.13
C SER A 22 -111.73 20.38 -35.77
N ASN A 23 -110.70 21.17 -35.65
CA ASN A 23 -110.71 22.59 -35.39
C ASN A 23 -111.37 23.42 -36.55
N PRO A 24 -111.95 24.62 -36.30
CA PRO A 24 -112.55 25.43 -37.35
C PRO A 24 -111.58 25.80 -38.48
N SER A 25 -110.26 25.92 -38.19
CA SER A 25 -109.10 25.92 -39.10
C SER A 25 -108.16 24.80 -38.75
N VAL A 26 -107.49 24.20 -39.73
CA VAL A 26 -106.52 23.09 -39.49
C VAL A 26 -105.46 23.56 -38.61
N ASP A 27 -105.14 22.91 -37.50
CA ASP A 27 -104.01 23.18 -36.65
C ASP A 27 -102.73 22.50 -37.29
N THR A 28 -102.12 23.28 -38.15
CA THR A 28 -100.88 22.84 -38.87
C THR A 28 -99.68 22.75 -37.92
N GLY A 29 -99.71 23.47 -36.77
CA GLY A 29 -98.67 23.36 -35.76
C GLY A 29 -98.67 22.02 -35.10
N ALA A 30 -99.84 21.56 -34.65
CA ALA A 30 -100.00 20.21 -34.03
C ALA A 30 -99.61 19.06 -35.02
N ALA A 31 -99.93 19.21 -36.30
CA ALA A 31 -99.55 18.22 -37.33
C ALA A 31 -98.03 18.24 -37.61
N TYR A 32 -97.42 19.42 -37.62
CA TYR A 32 -95.99 19.55 -37.74
C TYR A 32 -95.24 18.86 -36.56
N ASP A 33 -95.75 19.11 -35.32
CA ASP A 33 -95.17 18.49 -34.10
C ASP A 33 -95.30 16.96 -34.13
N VAL A 34 -96.39 16.41 -34.62
CA VAL A 34 -96.57 14.98 -34.82
C VAL A 34 -95.55 14.45 -35.83
N GLY A 35 -95.36 15.14 -36.96
CA GLY A 35 -94.34 14.76 -37.94
C GLY A 35 -92.95 14.75 -37.36
N ALA A 36 -92.60 15.76 -36.58
CA ALA A 36 -91.29 15.87 -35.91
C ALA A 36 -91.14 14.75 -34.85
N ARG A 37 -92.24 14.45 -34.12
CA ARG A 37 -92.25 13.42 -33.09
C ARG A 37 -92.03 12.00 -33.65
N LEU A 38 -92.60 11.69 -34.78
CA LEU A 38 -92.39 10.41 -35.47
C LEU A 38 -90.87 10.15 -35.73
N VAL A 39 -90.12 11.16 -36.10
CA VAL A 39 -88.67 11.05 -36.27
C VAL A 39 -87.94 10.85 -34.94
N ALA A 40 -88.33 11.63 -33.90
CA ALA A 40 -87.75 11.52 -32.57
C ALA A 40 -87.95 10.14 -31.94
N ASP A 41 -89.08 9.50 -32.23
CA ASP A 41 -89.45 8.16 -31.75
C ASP A 41 -88.86 7.01 -32.64
N GLY A 42 -88.05 7.37 -33.62
CA GLY A 42 -87.29 6.40 -34.43
C GLY A 42 -87.98 5.92 -35.71
N PHE A 43 -89.14 6.46 -36.11
CA PHE A 43 -89.82 6.12 -37.36
C PHE A 43 -89.20 6.81 -38.57
N THR A 44 -87.90 6.52 -38.81
CA THR A 44 -87.05 7.19 -39.85
C THR A 44 -86.85 6.34 -41.12
N GLY A 45 -87.57 5.21 -41.26
CA GLY A 45 -87.44 4.34 -42.40
C GLY A 45 -87.88 4.98 -43.69
N THR A 46 -87.28 4.62 -44.80
CA THR A 46 -87.55 5.24 -46.15
C THR A 46 -89.02 5.22 -46.62
N GLN A 47 -89.83 4.32 -46.01
CA GLN A 47 -91.24 4.19 -46.34
C GLN A 47 -92.16 4.68 -45.15
N SER A 48 -91.57 5.13 -44.04
CA SER A 48 -92.36 5.47 -42.86
C SER A 48 -93.34 6.61 -43.17
N LEU A 49 -92.88 7.70 -43.71
CA LEU A 49 -93.72 8.83 -44.05
C LEU A 49 -94.78 8.46 -45.11
N SER A 50 -94.39 7.72 -46.20
CA SER A 50 -95.31 7.27 -47.27
C SER A 50 -96.41 6.40 -46.71
N ARG A 51 -96.09 5.41 -45.90
CA ARG A 51 -97.10 4.51 -45.24
C ARG A 51 -97.99 5.28 -44.26
N THR A 52 -97.44 6.24 -43.52
CA THR A 52 -98.27 7.09 -42.66
C THR A 52 -99.22 7.92 -43.50
N PHE A 53 -98.84 8.46 -44.63
CA PHE A 53 -99.71 9.17 -45.54
C PHE A 53 -100.82 8.26 -46.18
N ASP A 54 -100.43 7.06 -46.54
CA ASP A 54 -101.34 6.11 -47.10
C ASP A 54 -102.50 5.70 -46.09
N VAL A 55 -102.07 5.46 -44.83
CA VAL A 55 -102.99 5.10 -43.77
C VAL A 55 -103.83 6.33 -43.40
N LEU A 56 -103.25 7.51 -43.19
CA LEU A 56 -103.99 8.71 -42.79
C LEU A 56 -104.86 9.24 -43.92
N GLY A 57 -104.42 9.21 -45.13
CA GLY A 57 -105.14 9.66 -46.35
C GLY A 57 -106.40 8.84 -46.57
N ASN A 58 -106.41 7.54 -46.25
CA ASN A 58 -107.53 6.66 -46.35
C ASN A 58 -108.51 6.75 -45.11
N ALA A 59 -108.00 7.04 -43.93
CA ALA A 59 -108.78 7.04 -42.68
C ALA A 59 -109.36 8.43 -42.36
N LEU A 60 -108.69 9.54 -42.58
CA LEU A 60 -109.09 10.90 -42.24
C LEU A 60 -110.37 11.40 -42.96
N PRO A 61 -110.65 11.02 -44.20
CA PRO A 61 -111.91 11.43 -44.83
C PRO A 61 -113.17 10.97 -44.12
N ALA A 62 -113.09 9.86 -43.41
CA ALA A 62 -114.22 9.32 -42.65
C ALA A 62 -114.46 10.10 -41.34
N VAL A 63 -113.46 10.81 -40.83
CA VAL A 63 -113.49 11.56 -39.59
C VAL A 63 -113.68 13.06 -39.82
N ALA A 64 -113.31 13.56 -41.01
CA ALA A 64 -113.50 14.97 -41.36
C ALA A 64 -114.97 15.27 -41.71
N GLY A 65 -115.76 15.66 -40.74
CA GLY A 65 -117.19 16.05 -40.92
C GLY A 65 -117.36 17.21 -41.96
N ASP A 66 -118.51 17.14 -42.66
CA ASP A 66 -118.88 18.21 -43.61
C ASP A 66 -119.22 19.50 -42.87
N THR A 67 -118.27 20.39 -42.78
CA THR A 67 -118.43 21.75 -42.25
C THR A 67 -118.45 22.68 -43.55
N ALA A 68 -119.49 23.41 -43.67
CA ALA A 68 -119.93 24.21 -44.86
C ALA A 68 -118.96 25.27 -45.43
N ALA A 69 -117.70 25.37 -44.98
CA ALA A 69 -116.85 26.44 -45.45
C ALA A 69 -115.62 25.99 -46.34
N GLU A 70 -115.18 24.74 -46.30
CA GLU A 70 -114.06 24.24 -47.14
C GLU A 70 -114.30 22.70 -47.44
N PRO A 71 -113.97 22.26 -48.64
CA PRO A 71 -114.02 20.81 -48.94
C PRO A 71 -113.06 19.96 -48.10
N PRO A 72 -113.51 18.82 -47.62
CA PRO A 72 -112.72 17.95 -46.70
C PRO A 72 -111.32 17.61 -47.21
N CYS A 73 -111.16 17.51 -48.50
CA CYS A 73 -109.89 17.17 -49.17
C CYS A 73 -108.83 18.27 -48.97
N GLY A 74 -109.19 19.55 -48.96
CA GLY A 74 -108.26 20.73 -48.80
C GLY A 74 -107.64 20.66 -47.44
N ARG A 75 -108.45 20.50 -46.40
CA ARG A 75 -107.96 20.44 -44.99
C ARG A 75 -107.07 19.22 -44.71
N ILE A 76 -107.37 18.04 -45.27
CA ILE A 76 -106.54 16.87 -45.11
C ILE A 76 -105.16 17.06 -45.80
N ILE A 77 -105.17 17.72 -47.03
CA ILE A 77 -103.87 18.02 -47.71
C ILE A 77 -103.03 18.99 -46.88
N GLU A 78 -103.63 20.00 -46.26
CA GLU A 78 -102.94 20.97 -45.43
C GLU A 78 -102.37 20.32 -44.18
N LEU A 79 -103.11 19.46 -43.54
CA LEU A 79 -102.64 18.68 -42.34
C LEU A 79 -101.48 17.74 -42.76
N LEU A 80 -101.59 17.00 -43.81
CA LEU A 80 -100.53 16.08 -44.27
C LEU A 80 -99.26 16.84 -44.72
N ALA A 81 -99.42 17.99 -45.35
CA ALA A 81 -98.32 18.82 -45.77
C ALA A 81 -97.53 19.38 -44.54
N ALA A 82 -98.26 19.74 -43.45
CA ALA A 82 -97.66 20.22 -42.22
C ALA A 82 -96.90 19.04 -41.53
N LEU A 83 -97.51 17.84 -41.48
CA LEU A 83 -96.88 16.64 -40.92
C LEU A 83 -95.59 16.28 -41.71
N ALA A 84 -95.65 16.31 -43.05
CA ALA A 84 -94.47 16.08 -43.90
C ALA A 84 -93.34 17.08 -43.63
N SER A 85 -93.72 18.34 -43.44
CA SER A 85 -92.75 19.40 -43.17
C SER A 85 -92.06 19.15 -41.82
N GLY A 86 -92.83 18.80 -40.78
CA GLY A 86 -92.30 18.49 -39.46
C GLY A 86 -91.36 17.27 -39.49
N TYR A 87 -91.85 16.23 -40.19
CA TYR A 87 -91.02 14.98 -40.36
C TYR A 87 -89.72 15.24 -41.10
N THR A 88 -89.74 15.93 -42.20
CA THR A 88 -88.52 16.22 -43.00
C THR A 88 -87.57 17.17 -42.29
N TRP A 89 -88.10 18.13 -41.55
CA TRP A 89 -87.26 18.99 -40.74
C TRP A 89 -86.54 18.23 -39.61
N ALA A 90 -87.26 17.41 -38.88
CA ALA A 90 -86.69 16.60 -37.79
C ALA A 90 -85.63 15.60 -38.28
N LEU A 91 -85.93 14.91 -39.39
CA LEU A 91 -84.98 13.96 -40.04
C LEU A 91 -83.71 14.68 -40.45
N ARG A 92 -83.82 15.86 -41.10
CA ARG A 92 -82.68 16.66 -41.53
C ARG A 92 -81.86 17.14 -40.32
N SER A 93 -82.51 17.58 -39.21
CA SER A 93 -81.82 18.02 -37.99
C SER A 93 -81.07 16.89 -37.35
N GLN A 94 -81.67 15.68 -37.27
CA GLN A 94 -81.00 14.49 -36.72
C GLN A 94 -79.72 14.10 -37.51
N VAL A 95 -79.79 14.13 -38.84
CA VAL A 95 -78.61 13.83 -39.68
C VAL A 95 -77.51 14.85 -39.47
N LEU A 96 -77.87 16.17 -39.44
CA LEU A 96 -76.86 17.24 -39.21
C LEU A 96 -76.22 17.16 -37.81
N ASP A 97 -76.99 16.81 -36.77
CA ASP A 97 -76.41 16.64 -35.44
C ASP A 97 -75.49 15.43 -35.33
N GLN A 98 -75.83 14.33 -36.00
CA GLN A 98 -74.98 13.14 -36.05
C GLN A 98 -73.68 13.43 -36.84
N GLU A 99 -73.72 14.18 -37.95
CA GLU A 99 -72.51 14.61 -38.64
C GLU A 99 -71.60 15.52 -37.77
N ARG A 100 -72.23 16.43 -36.98
CA ARG A 100 -71.51 17.32 -36.09
C ARG A 100 -70.85 16.52 -34.96
N GLU A 101 -71.51 15.52 -34.36
CA GLU A 101 -70.94 14.67 -33.32
C GLU A 101 -69.73 13.85 -33.88
N VAL A 102 -69.84 13.23 -35.05
CA VAL A 102 -68.75 12.50 -35.68
C VAL A 102 -67.55 13.40 -35.98
N THR A 103 -67.82 14.59 -36.53
CA THR A 103 -66.76 15.57 -36.82
C THR A 103 -66.06 16.03 -35.54
N ARG A 104 -66.85 16.26 -34.47
CA ARG A 104 -66.28 16.66 -33.17
C ARG A 104 -65.46 15.54 -32.52
N ALA A 105 -65.91 14.29 -32.58
CA ALA A 105 -65.18 13.13 -32.09
C ALA A 105 -63.88 12.90 -32.82
N LEU A 106 -63.87 12.99 -34.16
CA LEU A 106 -62.65 12.92 -34.99
C LEU A 106 -61.64 14.04 -34.65
N SER A 107 -62.18 15.30 -34.48
CA SER A 107 -61.28 16.43 -34.13
C SER A 107 -60.65 16.23 -32.77
N LEU A 108 -61.37 15.76 -31.75
CA LEU A 108 -60.84 15.44 -30.43
C LEU A 108 -59.80 14.31 -30.48
N ALA A 109 -60.07 13.23 -31.24
CA ALA A 109 -59.13 12.14 -31.41
C ALA A 109 -57.80 12.56 -32.07
N TRP A 110 -57.87 13.41 -33.10
CA TRP A 110 -56.68 14.01 -33.72
C TRP A 110 -55.91 14.90 -32.74
N GLN A 111 -56.57 15.73 -31.95
CA GLN A 111 -55.90 16.52 -30.95
C GLN A 111 -55.22 15.70 -29.89
N ASP A 112 -55.84 14.60 -29.45
CA ASP A 112 -55.22 13.69 -28.49
C ASP A 112 -54.00 12.94 -29.06
N VAL A 113 -54.05 12.46 -30.31
CA VAL A 113 -52.91 11.87 -31.00
C VAL A 113 -51.77 12.88 -31.13
N GLU A 114 -52.08 14.09 -31.57
CA GLU A 114 -51.07 15.16 -31.71
C GLU A 114 -50.46 15.55 -30.35
N ARG A 115 -51.28 15.65 -29.31
CA ARG A 115 -50.82 15.96 -27.94
C ARG A 115 -49.93 14.84 -27.41
N ASN A 116 -50.35 13.58 -27.59
CA ASN A 116 -49.55 12.40 -27.17
C ASN A 116 -48.22 12.32 -27.91
N LEU A 117 -48.20 12.60 -29.20
CA LEU A 117 -47.00 12.62 -30.03
C LEU A 117 -46.04 13.73 -29.53
N ARG A 118 -46.54 14.95 -29.33
CA ARG A 118 -45.75 16.07 -28.82
C ARG A 118 -45.22 15.80 -27.40
N ALA A 119 -46.05 15.19 -26.55
CA ALA A 119 -45.61 14.79 -25.18
C ALA A 119 -44.57 13.68 -25.21
N SER A 120 -44.64 12.73 -26.13
CA SER A 120 -43.64 11.68 -26.36
C SER A 120 -42.32 12.28 -26.86
N ASP A 121 -42.38 13.17 -27.82
CA ASP A 121 -41.21 13.87 -28.41
C ASP A 121 -40.52 14.72 -27.35
N ALA A 122 -41.29 15.46 -26.54
CA ALA A 122 -40.75 16.27 -25.47
C ALA A 122 -40.04 15.42 -24.41
N ARG A 123 -40.64 14.32 -23.98
CA ARG A 123 -40.02 13.37 -23.04
C ARG A 123 -38.75 12.74 -23.60
N PHE A 124 -38.81 12.34 -24.88
CA PHE A 124 -37.60 11.79 -25.52
C PHE A 124 -36.47 12.80 -25.49
N ARG A 125 -36.71 14.04 -25.90
CA ARG A 125 -35.68 15.10 -25.89
C ARG A 125 -35.17 15.40 -24.47
N GLU A 126 -36.05 15.47 -23.50
CA GLU A 126 -35.67 15.71 -22.09
C GLU A 126 -34.73 14.59 -21.58
N VAL A 127 -35.07 13.30 -21.78
CA VAL A 127 -34.23 12.16 -21.39
C VAL A 127 -32.93 12.11 -22.18
N PHE A 128 -33.00 12.39 -23.48
CA PHE A 128 -31.86 12.39 -24.38
C PHE A 128 -30.84 13.46 -24.01
N ASP A 129 -31.27 14.71 -23.75
CA ASP A 129 -30.39 15.81 -23.40
C ASP A 129 -29.95 15.81 -21.92
N ALA A 130 -30.77 15.24 -21.02
CA ALA A 130 -30.42 15.10 -19.61
C ALA A 130 -29.49 13.90 -19.33
N SER A 131 -29.26 13.00 -20.29
CA SER A 131 -28.34 11.88 -20.14
C SER A 131 -26.91 12.39 -19.90
N PRO A 132 -26.21 11.91 -18.84
CA PRO A 132 -24.80 12.25 -18.61
C PRO A 132 -23.86 11.60 -19.63
N VAL A 133 -24.34 10.61 -20.38
CA VAL A 133 -23.60 9.93 -21.44
C VAL A 133 -23.84 10.68 -22.74
N GLY A 134 -22.79 10.95 -23.50
CA GLY A 134 -22.87 11.48 -24.84
C GLY A 134 -23.56 10.50 -25.77
N ILE A 135 -24.56 10.94 -26.53
CA ILE A 135 -25.29 10.08 -27.45
C ILE A 135 -25.24 10.71 -28.85
N ALA A 136 -24.78 9.91 -29.83
CA ALA A 136 -24.91 10.23 -31.24
C ALA A 136 -25.87 9.25 -31.92
N ILE A 137 -26.77 9.74 -32.76
CA ILE A 137 -27.58 8.94 -33.65
C ILE A 137 -27.06 9.21 -35.06
N SER A 138 -26.67 8.16 -35.77
CA SER A 138 -26.17 8.26 -37.13
C SER A 138 -26.96 7.37 -38.11
N GLU A 139 -26.86 7.68 -39.36
CA GLU A 139 -27.28 6.79 -40.45
C GLU A 139 -26.37 5.54 -40.48
N PRO A 140 -26.80 4.43 -41.08
CA PRO A 140 -25.96 3.24 -41.20
C PRO A 140 -24.61 3.48 -41.92
N GLY A 141 -24.52 4.56 -42.71
CA GLY A 141 -23.28 5.02 -43.35
C GLY A 141 -22.33 5.82 -42.47
N GLY A 142 -22.66 6.05 -41.17
CA GLY A 142 -21.82 6.77 -40.24
C GLY A 142 -22.16 8.25 -40.09
N ARG A 143 -23.03 8.84 -40.93
CA ARG A 143 -23.36 10.25 -40.90
C ARG A 143 -24.24 10.59 -39.70
N ILE A 144 -23.77 11.48 -38.85
CA ILE A 144 -24.46 11.93 -37.63
C ILE A 144 -25.70 12.75 -38.00
N ILE A 145 -26.86 12.35 -37.47
CA ILE A 145 -28.16 13.03 -37.69
C ILE A 145 -28.69 13.70 -36.41
N GLN A 146 -28.24 13.26 -35.23
CA GLN A 146 -28.62 13.87 -33.98
C GLN A 146 -27.54 13.60 -32.92
N THR A 147 -27.28 14.60 -32.06
CA THR A 147 -26.44 14.51 -30.86
C THR A 147 -27.20 15.02 -29.67
N ASN A 148 -26.87 14.54 -28.47
CA ASN A 148 -27.35 15.15 -27.24
C ASN A 148 -26.32 16.19 -26.73
N ARG A 149 -26.78 17.02 -25.80
CA ARG A 149 -25.95 18.07 -25.20
C ARG A 149 -24.67 17.52 -24.57
N SER A 150 -24.73 16.38 -23.91
CA SER A 150 -23.57 15.78 -23.24
C SER A 150 -22.47 15.39 -24.24
N LEU A 151 -22.81 14.91 -25.43
CA LEU A 151 -21.80 14.62 -26.45
C LEU A 151 -21.13 15.90 -26.97
N ASP A 152 -21.95 16.93 -27.23
CA ASP A 152 -21.42 18.21 -27.67
C ASP A 152 -20.47 18.81 -26.60
N ASP A 153 -20.85 18.77 -25.31
CA ASP A 153 -20.03 19.22 -24.18
C ASP A 153 -18.74 18.39 -24.02
N ILE A 154 -18.80 17.05 -24.13
CA ILE A 154 -17.63 16.14 -24.04
C ILE A 154 -16.61 16.47 -25.12
N LEU A 155 -17.08 16.69 -26.35
CA LEU A 155 -16.21 16.90 -27.51
C LEU A 155 -15.89 18.39 -27.74
N GLY A 156 -16.54 19.30 -26.99
CA GLY A 156 -16.31 20.75 -27.07
C GLY A 156 -16.92 21.43 -28.28
N TYR A 157 -17.88 20.80 -28.95
CA TYR A 157 -18.57 21.38 -30.10
C TYR A 157 -19.79 22.19 -29.66
N SER A 158 -20.18 23.16 -30.50
CA SER A 158 -21.46 23.88 -30.31
C SER A 158 -22.65 22.98 -30.70
N ALA A 159 -23.81 23.24 -30.09
CA ALA A 159 -25.01 22.44 -30.37
C ALA A 159 -25.32 22.37 -31.88
N GLY A 160 -25.40 21.17 -32.41
CA GLY A 160 -25.71 20.90 -33.83
C GLY A 160 -24.52 21.04 -34.78
N GLU A 161 -23.33 21.38 -34.33
CA GLU A 161 -22.14 21.49 -35.17
C GLU A 161 -21.68 20.12 -35.69
N LEU A 162 -21.88 19.08 -34.90
CA LEU A 162 -21.55 17.69 -35.28
C LEU A 162 -22.51 17.09 -36.31
N LEU A 163 -23.65 17.73 -36.61
CA LEU A 163 -24.63 17.20 -37.58
C LEU A 163 -24.04 17.15 -39.00
N GLY A 164 -24.15 16.00 -39.59
CA GLY A 164 -23.65 15.76 -40.94
C GLY A 164 -22.20 15.31 -41.05
N HIS A 165 -21.42 15.36 -39.94
CA HIS A 165 -20.08 14.76 -39.84
C HIS A 165 -20.16 13.24 -39.82
N ASP A 166 -19.09 12.57 -40.23
CA ASP A 166 -18.96 11.13 -40.05
C ASP A 166 -18.55 10.80 -38.63
N VAL A 167 -19.23 9.87 -37.98
CA VAL A 167 -18.94 9.46 -36.62
C VAL A 167 -17.50 9.00 -36.43
N THR A 168 -16.85 8.48 -37.48
CA THR A 168 -15.46 8.04 -37.45
C THR A 168 -14.45 9.18 -37.48
N GLU A 169 -14.86 10.39 -37.85
CA GLU A 169 -14.02 11.60 -37.80
C GLU A 169 -13.74 12.07 -36.35
N LEU A 170 -14.60 11.68 -35.41
CA LEU A 170 -14.44 12.02 -34.00
C LEU A 170 -13.30 11.27 -33.30
N PHE A 171 -12.75 10.24 -33.93
CA PHE A 171 -11.69 9.41 -33.39
C PHE A 171 -10.30 9.95 -33.68
N SER A 172 -9.36 9.68 -32.78
CA SER A 172 -7.94 9.93 -33.06
C SER A 172 -7.51 9.21 -34.34
N PRO A 173 -6.53 9.72 -35.07
CA PRO A 173 -6.05 9.06 -36.31
C PRO A 173 -5.59 7.62 -36.08
N ALA A 174 -5.12 7.29 -34.86
CA ALA A 174 -4.68 5.94 -34.52
C ALA A 174 -5.85 4.97 -34.30
N ASP A 175 -6.97 5.46 -33.73
CA ASP A 175 -8.13 4.63 -33.38
C ASP A 175 -9.20 4.59 -34.49
N ARG A 176 -9.11 5.48 -35.48
CA ARG A 176 -10.07 5.54 -36.60
C ARG A 176 -10.27 4.21 -37.32
N PRO A 177 -9.23 3.44 -37.67
CA PRO A 177 -9.43 2.14 -38.33
C PRO A 177 -10.23 1.15 -37.46
N ILE A 178 -10.01 1.17 -36.16
CA ILE A 178 -10.73 0.33 -35.19
C ILE A 178 -12.19 0.74 -35.12
N ALA A 179 -12.46 2.06 -35.12
CA ALA A 179 -13.81 2.61 -35.10
C ALA A 179 -14.59 2.26 -36.38
N GLU A 180 -13.96 2.37 -37.55
CA GLU A 180 -14.56 2.01 -38.86
C GLU A 180 -14.89 0.51 -38.93
N GLU A 181 -13.99 -0.35 -38.46
CA GLU A 181 -14.22 -1.78 -38.41
C GLU A 181 -15.38 -2.14 -37.48
N HIS A 182 -15.38 -1.50 -36.29
CA HIS A 182 -16.43 -1.70 -35.30
C HIS A 182 -17.80 -1.23 -35.82
N HIS A 183 -17.89 -0.03 -36.39
CA HIS A 183 -19.12 0.51 -36.97
C HIS A 183 -19.65 -0.41 -38.10
N ARG A 184 -18.77 -0.86 -38.98
CA ARG A 184 -19.11 -1.79 -40.08
C ARG A 184 -19.60 -3.14 -39.54
N GLY A 185 -18.97 -3.66 -38.50
CA GLY A 185 -19.38 -4.90 -37.83
C GLY A 185 -20.75 -4.79 -37.18
N LEU A 186 -21.06 -3.70 -36.51
CA LEU A 186 -22.36 -3.41 -35.90
C LEU A 186 -23.48 -3.38 -36.96
N VAL A 187 -23.27 -2.66 -38.04
CA VAL A 187 -24.25 -2.54 -39.14
C VAL A 187 -24.50 -3.90 -39.81
N ALA A 188 -23.46 -4.72 -39.98
CA ALA A 188 -23.55 -6.08 -40.56
C ALA A 188 -24.21 -7.11 -39.62
N GLY A 189 -24.55 -6.77 -38.39
CA GLY A 189 -25.22 -7.68 -37.45
C GLY A 189 -24.26 -8.39 -36.47
N GLY A 190 -23.08 -7.85 -36.24
CA GLY A 190 -22.15 -8.29 -35.22
C GLY A 190 -22.67 -8.08 -33.79
N ASP A 191 -21.91 -8.54 -32.80
CA ASP A 191 -22.30 -8.45 -31.40
C ASP A 191 -22.55 -6.97 -30.97
N PRO A 192 -23.76 -6.61 -30.57
CA PRO A 192 -24.13 -5.24 -30.20
C PRO A 192 -23.54 -4.78 -28.83
N ARG A 193 -22.80 -5.64 -28.15
CA ARG A 193 -22.31 -5.38 -26.75
C ARG A 193 -20.80 -5.18 -26.67
N LEU A 194 -20.14 -4.89 -27.76
CA LEU A 194 -18.71 -4.66 -27.73
C LEU A 194 -18.39 -3.25 -27.20
N ARG A 195 -18.18 -3.12 -25.90
CA ARG A 195 -17.69 -1.88 -25.28
C ARG A 195 -16.21 -1.71 -25.61
N VAL A 196 -15.87 -0.67 -26.36
CA VAL A 196 -14.51 -0.40 -26.84
C VAL A 196 -13.98 0.86 -26.19
N ARG A 197 -12.75 0.81 -25.69
CA ARG A 197 -12.05 2.00 -25.21
C ARG A 197 -11.29 2.66 -26.36
N VAL A 198 -11.53 3.95 -26.56
CA VAL A 198 -10.94 4.71 -27.67
C VAL A 198 -10.54 6.11 -27.23
N ALA A 199 -9.66 6.73 -28.01
CA ALA A 199 -9.33 8.13 -27.90
C ALA A 199 -10.14 8.94 -28.92
N LEU A 200 -10.97 9.87 -28.43
CA LEU A 200 -11.71 10.83 -29.24
C LEU A 200 -10.95 12.13 -29.31
N ARG A 201 -11.15 12.87 -30.39
CA ARG A 201 -10.54 14.17 -30.61
C ARG A 201 -11.57 15.29 -30.37
N ARG A 202 -11.29 16.19 -29.45
CA ARG A 202 -12.07 17.41 -29.23
C ARG A 202 -11.84 18.43 -30.33
N VAL A 203 -12.70 19.44 -30.35
CA VAL A 203 -12.60 20.58 -31.29
C VAL A 203 -11.29 21.38 -31.13
N ASP A 204 -10.71 21.40 -29.93
CA ASP A 204 -9.43 22.06 -29.59
C ASP A 204 -8.19 21.14 -29.76
N ASP A 205 -8.36 20.00 -30.44
CA ASP A 205 -7.35 18.93 -30.63
C ASP A 205 -6.91 18.22 -29.33
N GLU A 206 -7.53 18.47 -28.18
CA GLU A 206 -7.31 17.65 -26.98
C GLU A 206 -7.90 16.26 -27.14
N THR A 207 -7.33 15.30 -26.42
CA THR A 207 -7.76 13.90 -26.45
C THR A 207 -8.69 13.62 -25.28
N VAL A 208 -9.88 13.10 -25.56
CA VAL A 208 -10.83 12.54 -24.60
C VAL A 208 -10.80 11.03 -24.68
N TRP A 209 -10.58 10.39 -23.55
CA TRP A 209 -10.71 8.93 -23.47
C TRP A 209 -12.15 8.55 -23.19
N ALA A 210 -12.71 7.68 -24.01
CA ALA A 210 -14.10 7.28 -23.90
C ALA A 210 -14.30 5.77 -24.01
N TYR A 211 -15.34 5.27 -23.34
CA TYR A 211 -15.96 4.00 -23.70
C TYR A 211 -17.07 4.25 -24.72
N LEU A 212 -17.08 3.44 -25.76
CA LEU A 212 -18.12 3.43 -26.77
C LEU A 212 -18.97 2.17 -26.67
N ASP A 213 -20.28 2.38 -26.67
CA ASP A 213 -21.27 1.34 -26.87
C ASP A 213 -22.11 1.68 -28.10
N GLY A 214 -22.28 0.73 -29.02
CA GLY A 214 -23.04 0.93 -30.25
C GLY A 214 -24.24 0.00 -30.34
N VAL A 215 -25.41 0.53 -30.71
CA VAL A 215 -26.63 -0.24 -30.94
C VAL A 215 -27.25 0.13 -32.28
N VAL A 216 -27.60 -0.88 -33.07
CA VAL A 216 -28.30 -0.68 -34.34
C VAL A 216 -29.80 -0.77 -34.15
N VAL A 217 -30.51 0.31 -34.46
CA VAL A 217 -31.98 0.35 -34.54
C VAL A 217 -32.39 -0.10 -35.95
N ARG A 218 -33.24 -1.14 -36.02
CA ARG A 218 -33.73 -1.72 -37.28
C ARG A 218 -35.18 -1.33 -37.52
N ASP A 219 -35.56 -1.26 -38.79
CA ASP A 219 -36.94 -1.09 -39.20
C ASP A 219 -37.77 -2.39 -39.03
N ALA A 220 -39.06 -2.34 -39.41
CA ALA A 220 -39.96 -3.47 -39.31
C ALA A 220 -39.57 -4.65 -40.27
N GLU A 221 -38.81 -4.37 -41.28
CA GLU A 221 -38.30 -5.31 -42.29
C GLU A 221 -36.92 -5.90 -41.88
N GLY A 222 -36.34 -5.44 -40.72
CA GLY A 222 -35.07 -5.91 -40.17
C GLY A 222 -33.85 -5.21 -40.77
N SER A 223 -34.01 -4.19 -41.61
CA SER A 223 -32.91 -3.41 -42.18
C SER A 223 -32.36 -2.37 -41.18
N PRO A 224 -31.04 -2.11 -41.16
CA PRO A 224 -30.48 -1.08 -40.32
C PRO A 224 -31.04 0.31 -40.64
N ARG A 225 -31.65 0.99 -39.68
CA ARG A 225 -32.22 2.32 -39.85
C ARG A 225 -31.35 3.41 -39.29
N HIS A 226 -30.88 3.19 -38.07
CA HIS A 226 -30.00 4.12 -37.32
C HIS A 226 -29.00 3.35 -36.49
N VAL A 227 -27.85 3.95 -36.25
CA VAL A 227 -26.85 3.49 -35.24
C VAL A 227 -26.87 4.50 -34.10
N VAL A 228 -27.10 4.01 -32.91
CA VAL A 228 -27.00 4.82 -31.65
C VAL A 228 -25.67 4.52 -31.02
N THR A 229 -24.81 5.51 -30.96
CA THR A 229 -23.50 5.42 -30.31
C THR A 229 -23.55 6.18 -29.01
N MET A 230 -23.24 5.48 -27.89
CA MET A 230 -23.10 6.06 -26.57
C MET A 230 -21.62 6.26 -26.26
N VAL A 231 -21.29 7.43 -25.70
CA VAL A 231 -19.93 7.88 -25.42
C VAL A 231 -19.85 8.23 -23.93
N GLU A 232 -19.17 7.42 -23.16
CA GLU A 232 -18.90 7.68 -21.75
C GLU A 232 -17.49 8.23 -21.59
N ASP A 233 -17.35 9.48 -21.16
CA ASP A 233 -16.03 10.10 -20.89
C ASP A 233 -15.38 9.46 -19.66
N ILE A 234 -14.22 8.85 -19.87
CA ILE A 234 -13.40 8.22 -18.82
C ILE A 234 -12.05 8.91 -18.63
N THR A 235 -11.90 10.13 -19.15
CA THR A 235 -10.61 10.86 -19.09
C THR A 235 -10.15 11.04 -17.65
N ASN A 236 -11.02 11.48 -16.75
CA ASN A 236 -10.70 11.62 -15.34
C ASN A 236 -10.37 10.27 -14.66
N LEU A 237 -11.09 9.21 -15.02
CA LEU A 237 -10.81 7.87 -14.52
C LEU A 237 -9.42 7.39 -14.97
N GLN A 238 -9.08 7.60 -16.23
CA GLN A 238 -7.76 7.25 -16.80
C GLN A 238 -6.62 8.05 -16.13
N LEU A 239 -6.83 9.33 -15.89
CA LEU A 239 -5.86 10.16 -15.19
C LEU A 239 -5.67 9.67 -13.76
N LEU A 240 -6.76 9.37 -13.06
CA LEU A 240 -6.70 8.85 -11.71
C LEU A 240 -6.03 7.46 -11.65
N GLU A 241 -6.35 6.56 -12.58
CA GLU A 241 -5.69 5.26 -12.69
C GLU A 241 -4.18 5.40 -12.92
N ARG A 242 -3.77 6.33 -13.81
CA ARG A 242 -2.35 6.61 -14.05
C ARG A 242 -1.67 7.20 -12.82
N GLN A 243 -2.32 8.13 -12.13
CA GLN A 243 -1.80 8.71 -10.89
C GLN A 243 -1.68 7.66 -9.79
N LEU A 244 -2.70 6.82 -9.60
CA LEU A 244 -2.66 5.73 -8.62
C LEU A 244 -1.56 4.72 -8.95
N LYS A 245 -1.41 4.34 -10.22
CA LYS A 245 -0.34 3.45 -10.68
C LYS A 245 1.02 4.08 -10.43
N HIS A 246 1.19 5.37 -10.72
CA HIS A 246 2.42 6.10 -10.45
C HIS A 246 2.72 6.14 -8.94
N GLN A 247 1.75 6.52 -8.11
CA GLN A 247 1.88 6.54 -6.65
C GLN A 247 2.16 5.16 -6.04
N THR A 248 1.63 4.10 -6.65
CA THR A 248 1.87 2.72 -6.17
C THR A 248 3.28 2.22 -6.50
N LEU A 249 3.88 2.71 -7.57
CA LEU A 249 5.15 2.21 -8.12
C LEU A 249 6.33 3.17 -7.93
N HIS A 250 6.08 4.43 -7.55
CA HIS A 250 7.13 5.44 -7.34
C HIS A 250 7.10 5.98 -5.91
N ASP A 251 8.26 6.43 -5.47
CA ASP A 251 8.42 7.16 -4.21
C ASP A 251 7.95 8.61 -4.39
N LEU A 252 6.98 9.05 -3.57
CA LEU A 252 6.34 10.36 -3.71
C LEU A 252 7.28 11.54 -3.47
N GLN A 253 8.40 11.31 -2.76
CA GLN A 253 9.35 12.35 -2.42
C GLN A 253 10.38 12.55 -3.53
N THR A 254 10.91 11.47 -4.08
CA THR A 254 12.04 11.52 -5.03
C THR A 254 11.63 11.24 -6.47
N ASP A 255 10.39 10.81 -6.69
CA ASP A 255 9.86 10.35 -8.00
C ASP A 255 10.60 9.14 -8.60
N LEU A 256 11.54 8.57 -7.88
CA LEU A 256 12.21 7.33 -8.28
C LEU A 256 11.27 6.14 -8.15
N PRO A 257 11.51 5.05 -8.89
CA PRO A 257 10.91 3.75 -8.60
C PRO A 257 10.99 3.42 -7.10
N ASN A 258 9.88 2.98 -6.53
CA ASN A 258 9.87 2.50 -5.15
C ASN A 258 10.30 1.03 -5.07
N ARG A 259 10.37 0.49 -3.85
CA ARG A 259 10.75 -0.90 -3.61
C ARG A 259 9.92 -1.91 -4.41
N GLN A 260 8.60 -1.68 -4.52
CA GLN A 260 7.71 -2.60 -5.23
C GLN A 260 8.03 -2.65 -6.73
N TYR A 261 8.19 -1.49 -7.35
CA TYR A 261 8.55 -1.41 -8.76
C TYR A 261 9.94 -1.99 -9.02
N PHE A 262 10.89 -1.69 -8.13
CA PHE A 262 12.26 -2.22 -8.25
C PHE A 262 12.29 -3.76 -8.24
N ILE A 263 11.57 -4.40 -7.32
CA ILE A 263 11.49 -5.87 -7.24
C ILE A 263 10.85 -6.44 -8.51
N THR A 264 9.72 -5.88 -8.96
CA THR A 264 9.06 -6.34 -10.19
C THR A 264 9.98 -6.20 -11.41
N HIS A 265 10.67 -5.07 -11.53
CA HIS A 265 11.64 -4.88 -12.61
C HIS A 265 12.84 -5.83 -12.53
N LEU A 266 13.35 -6.08 -11.32
CA LEU A 266 14.41 -7.06 -11.10
C LEU A 266 13.97 -8.47 -11.55
N GLU A 267 12.73 -8.88 -11.24
CA GLU A 267 12.14 -10.14 -11.71
C GLU A 267 12.11 -10.22 -13.24
N GLU A 268 11.63 -9.15 -13.89
CA GLU A 268 11.56 -9.06 -15.35
C GLU A 268 12.95 -9.13 -16.00
N VAL A 269 13.93 -8.41 -15.43
CA VAL A 269 15.32 -8.41 -15.93
C VAL A 269 15.94 -9.79 -15.80
N LEU A 270 15.85 -10.43 -14.63
CA LEU A 270 16.42 -11.76 -14.43
C LEU A 270 15.74 -12.84 -15.29
N ALA A 271 14.42 -12.71 -15.55
CA ALA A 271 13.70 -13.64 -16.43
C ALA A 271 14.05 -13.46 -17.92
N ARG A 272 14.38 -12.22 -18.34
CA ARG A 272 14.69 -11.88 -19.73
C ARG A 272 16.12 -12.21 -20.12
N LEU A 273 17.06 -12.07 -19.20
CA LEU A 273 18.49 -12.26 -19.45
C LEU A 273 18.88 -13.73 -19.60
N ALA A 274 19.92 -14.00 -20.37
CA ALA A 274 20.55 -15.33 -20.38
C ALA A 274 21.10 -15.65 -18.99
N PRO A 275 21.03 -16.92 -18.51
CA PRO A 275 21.48 -17.29 -17.17
C PRO A 275 22.96 -16.92 -16.88
N SER A 276 23.82 -16.83 -17.92
CA SER A 276 25.22 -16.45 -17.80
C SER A 276 25.48 -14.93 -17.88
N ALA A 277 24.44 -14.14 -18.15
CA ALA A 277 24.58 -12.68 -18.20
C ALA A 277 24.86 -12.13 -16.79
N VAL A 278 25.80 -11.19 -16.69
CA VAL A 278 26.21 -10.61 -15.42
C VAL A 278 25.35 -9.38 -15.11
N VAL A 279 24.71 -9.41 -13.97
CA VAL A 279 23.96 -8.28 -13.38
C VAL A 279 24.68 -7.77 -12.15
N THR A 280 24.57 -6.47 -11.90
CA THR A 280 25.15 -5.86 -10.69
C THR A 280 24.06 -5.10 -9.93
N LEU A 281 23.87 -5.45 -8.67
CA LEU A 281 22.99 -4.77 -7.74
C LEU A 281 23.82 -4.04 -6.69
N LEU A 282 23.61 -2.72 -6.58
CA LEU A 282 24.13 -1.91 -5.49
C LEU A 282 22.97 -1.54 -4.57
N GLN A 283 23.15 -1.71 -3.28
CA GLN A 283 22.26 -1.16 -2.25
C GLN A 283 23.07 -0.15 -1.45
N LEU A 284 22.53 1.06 -1.31
CA LEU A 284 23.19 2.22 -0.71
C LEU A 284 22.41 2.69 0.51
N ASP A 285 23.15 3.16 1.50
CA ASP A 285 22.62 3.80 2.71
C ASP A 285 23.34 5.15 2.89
N LEU A 286 22.58 6.22 3.10
CA LEU A 286 23.15 7.58 3.20
C LEU A 286 23.79 7.82 4.56
N ASP A 287 25.08 8.08 4.58
CA ASP A 287 25.83 8.32 5.81
C ASP A 287 25.42 9.63 6.48
N GLY A 288 24.95 9.55 7.72
CA GLY A 288 24.62 10.74 8.53
C GLY A 288 23.34 11.46 8.11
N PHE A 289 22.44 10.84 7.34
CA PHE A 289 21.16 11.43 6.96
C PHE A 289 20.29 11.81 8.16
N SER A 290 20.29 11.01 9.23
CA SER A 290 19.61 11.33 10.49
C SER A 290 20.08 12.65 11.09
N THR A 291 21.40 12.94 11.03
CA THR A 291 21.98 14.20 11.53
C THR A 291 21.42 15.42 10.79
N ILE A 292 21.15 15.28 9.48
CA ILE A 292 20.52 16.36 8.71
C ILE A 292 19.07 16.58 9.18
N ASN A 293 18.31 15.50 9.37
CA ASN A 293 16.94 15.59 9.87
C ASN A 293 16.87 16.18 11.29
N ASP A 294 17.78 15.75 12.17
CA ASP A 294 17.78 16.17 13.58
C ASP A 294 18.32 17.60 13.74
N GLY A 295 19.33 17.98 12.91
CA GLY A 295 19.97 19.30 13.00
C GLY A 295 19.27 20.39 12.19
N LEU A 296 18.76 20.08 11.01
CA LEU A 296 18.19 21.05 10.06
C LEU A 296 16.70 20.86 9.81
N GLY A 297 16.11 19.80 10.37
CA GLY A 297 14.69 19.49 10.24
C GLY A 297 14.34 18.67 8.99
N ARG A 298 13.14 18.05 8.99
CA ARG A 298 12.67 17.17 7.92
C ARG A 298 12.63 17.81 6.52
N PRO A 299 12.25 19.10 6.34
CA PRO A 299 12.27 19.71 5.01
C PRO A 299 13.67 19.72 4.37
N ALA A 300 14.71 19.86 5.20
CA ALA A 300 16.09 19.78 4.73
C ALA A 300 16.47 18.36 4.28
N GLY A 301 16.06 17.35 5.02
CA GLY A 301 16.21 15.95 4.64
C GLY A 301 15.46 15.61 3.35
N ASP A 302 14.23 16.09 3.21
CA ASP A 302 13.43 15.89 1.99
C ASP A 302 14.11 16.51 0.76
N PHE A 303 14.67 17.70 0.90
CA PHE A 303 15.44 18.32 -0.16
C PHE A 303 16.73 17.53 -0.49
N ALA A 304 17.44 17.08 0.54
CA ALA A 304 18.64 16.25 0.39
C ALA A 304 18.35 14.96 -0.40
N LEU A 305 17.26 14.26 -0.08
CA LEU A 305 16.83 13.05 -0.80
C LEU A 305 16.57 13.31 -2.28
N ASN A 306 15.95 14.45 -2.62
CA ASN A 306 15.72 14.84 -4.02
C ASN A 306 17.04 15.14 -4.75
N VAL A 307 18.02 15.74 -4.08
CA VAL A 307 19.35 15.97 -4.65
C VAL A 307 20.05 14.64 -4.89
N VAL A 308 20.06 13.75 -3.90
CA VAL A 308 20.64 12.41 -3.99
C VAL A 308 20.02 11.62 -5.14
N ALA A 309 18.70 11.59 -5.25
CA ALA A 309 17.98 10.88 -6.31
C ALA A 309 18.44 11.31 -7.70
N ARG A 310 18.54 12.63 -7.95
CA ARG A 310 18.99 13.19 -9.22
C ARG A 310 20.45 12.87 -9.51
N ARG A 311 21.32 12.95 -8.50
CA ARG A 311 22.75 12.65 -8.65
C ARG A 311 22.97 11.18 -8.96
N LEU A 312 22.32 10.26 -8.23
CA LEU A 312 22.41 8.83 -8.50
C LEU A 312 21.91 8.48 -9.90
N ALA A 313 20.78 9.05 -10.32
CA ALA A 313 20.28 8.87 -11.69
C ALA A 313 21.25 9.41 -12.74
N GLY A 314 21.90 10.55 -12.47
CA GLY A 314 22.92 11.15 -13.34
C GLY A 314 24.16 10.28 -13.51
N VAL A 315 24.67 9.67 -12.44
CA VAL A 315 25.87 8.81 -12.47
C VAL A 315 25.69 7.58 -13.36
N VAL A 316 24.46 7.07 -13.48
CA VAL A 316 24.16 5.85 -14.26
C VAL A 316 23.42 6.14 -15.57
N ALA A 317 23.25 7.40 -15.97
CA ALA A 317 22.43 7.80 -17.12
C ALA A 317 22.91 7.18 -18.46
N ASP A 318 24.21 6.94 -18.60
CA ASP A 318 24.83 6.38 -19.81
C ASP A 318 24.77 4.83 -19.87
N ARG A 319 24.05 4.19 -18.95
CA ARG A 319 24.02 2.73 -18.80
C ARG A 319 22.59 2.21 -18.74
N PRO A 320 22.35 0.96 -19.13
CA PRO A 320 21.06 0.30 -18.87
C PRO A 320 20.97 -0.01 -17.36
N ALA A 321 20.44 0.96 -16.61
CA ALA A 321 20.36 0.88 -15.16
C ALA A 321 19.04 1.47 -14.64
N MET A 322 18.58 0.95 -13.49
CA MET A 322 17.47 1.50 -12.75
C MET A 322 17.95 1.95 -11.37
N VAL A 323 17.63 3.18 -11.02
CA VAL A 323 17.79 3.71 -9.66
C VAL A 323 16.43 3.69 -8.96
N ALA A 324 16.38 3.24 -7.72
CA ALA A 324 15.17 3.19 -6.91
C ALA A 324 15.45 3.64 -5.48
N ARG A 325 14.43 4.14 -4.80
CA ARG A 325 14.44 4.37 -3.36
C ARG A 325 13.68 3.25 -2.65
N LEU A 326 14.39 2.49 -1.80
CA LEU A 326 13.82 1.32 -1.14
C LEU A 326 13.09 1.66 0.17
N SER A 327 13.65 2.59 0.93
CA SER A 327 13.11 3.09 2.21
C SER A 327 13.74 4.44 2.56
N ALA A 328 13.57 4.94 3.77
CA ALA A 328 13.94 6.27 4.25
C ALA A 328 15.20 6.88 3.58
N ASP A 329 16.36 6.34 3.84
CA ASP A 329 17.68 6.74 3.36
C ASP A 329 18.39 5.65 2.52
N GLU A 330 17.66 4.58 2.17
CA GLU A 330 18.19 3.47 1.39
C GLU A 330 17.78 3.57 -0.08
N PHE A 331 18.78 3.46 -0.96
CA PHE A 331 18.63 3.43 -2.42
C PHE A 331 19.14 2.12 -2.99
N ALA A 332 18.67 1.78 -4.18
CA ALA A 332 19.20 0.65 -4.96
C ALA A 332 19.50 1.07 -6.40
N ILE A 333 20.52 0.47 -6.97
CA ILE A 333 20.86 0.62 -8.38
C ILE A 333 21.04 -0.78 -8.97
N LEU A 334 20.17 -1.13 -9.93
CA LEU A 334 20.31 -2.32 -10.75
C LEU A 334 21.00 -1.93 -12.05
N ILE A 335 22.09 -2.59 -12.40
CA ILE A 335 22.82 -2.39 -13.66
C ILE A 335 22.71 -3.68 -14.46
N GLU A 336 22.14 -3.55 -15.65
CA GLU A 336 22.06 -4.64 -16.62
C GLU A 336 23.36 -4.80 -17.40
N PRO A 337 23.57 -5.94 -18.07
CA PRO A 337 24.76 -6.15 -18.91
C PRO A 337 24.89 -5.06 -19.98
N GLY A 338 26.08 -4.48 -20.08
CA GLY A 338 26.44 -3.48 -21.10
C GLY A 338 27.59 -3.98 -22.00
N ASP A 339 28.14 -3.07 -22.81
CA ASP A 339 29.15 -3.39 -23.82
C ASP A 339 30.56 -3.72 -23.27
N GLY A 340 30.73 -3.81 -21.94
CA GLY A 340 32.04 -4.10 -21.33
C GLY A 340 31.94 -4.43 -19.84
N PRO A 341 33.06 -4.84 -19.21
CA PRO A 341 33.09 -5.10 -17.78
C PRO A 341 32.85 -3.82 -16.99
N LEU A 342 32.02 -3.92 -15.94
CA LEU A 342 31.75 -2.83 -15.02
C LEU A 342 32.93 -2.68 -14.03
N ASP A 343 33.56 -1.51 -14.00
CA ASP A 343 34.45 -1.15 -12.92
C ASP A 343 33.62 -0.64 -11.72
N ILE A 344 33.42 -1.55 -10.76
CA ILE A 344 32.61 -1.29 -9.56
C ILE A 344 33.28 -0.22 -8.69
N ALA A 345 34.60 -0.26 -8.54
CA ALA A 345 35.31 0.69 -7.68
C ALA A 345 35.22 2.13 -8.24
N ALA A 346 35.41 2.28 -9.54
CA ALA A 346 35.27 3.57 -10.21
C ALA A 346 33.84 4.11 -10.14
N LEU A 347 32.83 3.22 -10.26
CA LEU A 347 31.42 3.60 -10.13
C LEU A 347 31.10 4.13 -8.72
N ILE A 348 31.54 3.39 -7.69
CA ILE A 348 31.29 3.79 -6.30
C ILE A 348 32.02 5.10 -5.95
N GLU A 349 33.25 5.27 -6.45
CA GLU A 349 33.98 6.54 -6.31
C GLU A 349 33.24 7.70 -6.98
N SER A 350 32.69 7.48 -8.18
CA SER A 350 31.83 8.47 -8.85
C SER A 350 30.58 8.81 -8.05
N ILE A 351 29.87 7.80 -7.53
CA ILE A 351 28.70 7.98 -6.67
C ILE A 351 29.07 8.84 -5.44
N ASN A 352 30.11 8.46 -4.70
CA ASN A 352 30.51 9.17 -3.49
C ASN A 352 31.06 10.57 -3.77
N THR A 353 31.69 10.78 -4.92
CA THR A 353 32.17 12.10 -5.35
C THR A 353 30.99 13.03 -5.66
N GLU A 354 30.03 12.56 -6.42
CA GLU A 354 28.81 13.33 -6.72
C GLU A 354 27.98 13.61 -5.44
N LEU A 355 27.83 12.63 -4.55
CA LEU A 355 27.10 12.82 -3.30
C LEU A 355 27.81 13.78 -2.35
N ALA A 356 29.15 13.78 -2.32
CA ALA A 356 29.97 14.65 -1.47
C ALA A 356 30.00 16.11 -1.96
N GLU A 357 29.55 16.41 -3.18
CA GLU A 357 29.41 17.79 -3.62
C GLU A 357 28.38 18.53 -2.74
N PRO A 358 28.74 19.64 -2.09
CA PRO A 358 27.82 20.38 -1.25
C PRO A 358 26.61 20.88 -2.03
N PHE A 359 25.43 20.75 -1.45
CA PHE A 359 24.21 21.45 -1.86
C PHE A 359 23.83 22.44 -0.76
N TYR A 360 23.22 23.55 -1.14
CA TYR A 360 22.97 24.64 -0.23
C TYR A 360 21.48 24.70 0.13
N LEU A 361 21.22 24.75 1.43
CA LEU A 361 19.92 25.03 2.03
C LEU A 361 20.06 26.38 2.72
N ASP A 362 19.41 27.40 2.19
CA ASP A 362 19.68 28.80 2.55
C ASP A 362 21.19 29.07 2.46
N ASP A 363 21.87 29.41 3.57
CA ASP A 363 23.30 29.66 3.61
C ASP A 363 24.14 28.46 4.13
N THR A 364 23.51 27.30 4.40
CA THR A 364 24.19 26.12 4.97
C THR A 364 24.52 25.13 3.87
N GLY A 365 25.81 24.89 3.65
CA GLY A 365 26.30 23.83 2.74
C GLY A 365 26.21 22.46 3.41
N VAL A 366 25.49 21.53 2.80
CA VAL A 366 25.31 20.15 3.26
C VAL A 366 25.89 19.20 2.23
N ALA A 367 26.62 18.19 2.67
CA ALA A 367 27.15 17.11 1.83
C ALA A 367 26.83 15.75 2.46
N LEU A 368 26.69 14.75 1.61
CA LEU A 368 26.41 13.38 2.02
C LEU A 368 27.43 12.44 1.37
N THR A 369 27.57 11.25 1.94
CA THR A 369 28.21 10.10 1.32
C THR A 369 27.31 8.90 1.47
N ALA A 370 27.66 7.78 0.86
CA ALA A 370 26.93 6.54 1.00
C ALA A 370 27.83 5.36 1.32
N THR A 371 27.35 4.51 2.19
CA THR A 371 27.88 3.16 2.39
C THR A 371 27.17 2.21 1.42
N VAL A 372 27.92 1.32 0.74
CA VAL A 372 27.41 0.55 -0.40
C VAL A 372 27.66 -0.96 -0.23
N GLY A 373 26.59 -1.75 -0.33
CA GLY A 373 26.68 -3.20 -0.51
C GLY A 373 26.48 -3.57 -1.99
N VAL A 374 27.42 -4.32 -2.57
CA VAL A 374 27.42 -4.67 -4.00
C VAL A 374 27.31 -6.18 -4.17
N VAL A 375 26.41 -6.61 -5.04
CA VAL A 375 26.35 -7.99 -5.52
C VAL A 375 26.52 -8.01 -7.02
N GLN A 376 27.57 -8.65 -7.50
CA GLN A 376 27.76 -8.93 -8.93
C GLN A 376 27.64 -10.44 -9.12
N CYS A 377 26.70 -10.87 -9.96
CA CYS A 377 26.39 -12.27 -10.14
C CYS A 377 25.86 -12.57 -11.55
N GLN A 378 25.82 -13.84 -11.92
CA GLN A 378 25.10 -14.30 -13.10
C GLN A 378 23.59 -14.30 -12.82
N ALA A 379 22.78 -13.92 -13.83
CA ALA A 379 21.32 -13.80 -13.71
C ALA A 379 20.63 -15.09 -13.22
N GLY A 380 21.19 -16.25 -13.52
CA GLY A 380 20.66 -17.55 -13.05
C GLY A 380 21.12 -17.97 -11.64
N GLN A 381 21.97 -17.20 -10.97
CA GLN A 381 22.60 -17.60 -9.70
C GLN A 381 21.70 -17.36 -8.49
N PHE A 382 20.87 -16.34 -8.53
CA PHE A 382 19.99 -15.96 -7.43
C PHE A 382 18.53 -15.82 -7.88
N SER A 383 17.61 -16.10 -6.97
CA SER A 383 16.25 -15.59 -7.09
C SER A 383 16.25 -14.05 -6.82
N PRO A 384 15.23 -13.31 -7.27
CA PRO A 384 15.11 -11.87 -6.98
C PRO A 384 15.25 -11.55 -5.49
N ASP A 385 14.53 -12.28 -4.64
CA ASP A 385 14.61 -12.14 -3.18
C ASP A 385 15.99 -12.51 -2.63
N GLY A 386 16.62 -13.52 -3.20
CA GLY A 386 17.98 -13.96 -2.85
C GLY A 386 18.99 -12.86 -3.13
N LEU A 387 18.90 -12.22 -4.29
CA LEU A 387 19.79 -11.14 -4.71
C LEU A 387 19.62 -9.89 -3.82
N MET A 388 18.38 -9.49 -3.55
CA MET A 388 18.07 -8.39 -2.62
C MET A 388 18.59 -8.65 -1.21
N ARG A 389 18.44 -9.87 -0.73
CA ARG A 389 18.94 -10.28 0.59
C ARG A 389 20.46 -10.25 0.65
N ALA A 390 21.13 -10.75 -0.37
CA ALA A 390 22.60 -10.71 -0.45
C ALA A 390 23.14 -9.27 -0.43
N ALA A 391 22.51 -8.36 -1.17
CA ALA A 391 22.87 -6.94 -1.19
C ALA A 391 22.65 -6.28 0.19
N SER A 392 21.47 -6.50 0.79
CA SER A 392 21.15 -5.94 2.13
C SER A 392 22.08 -6.49 3.22
N THR A 393 22.45 -7.78 3.15
CA THR A 393 23.37 -8.39 4.11
C THR A 393 24.77 -7.81 3.94
N THR A 394 25.22 -7.65 2.71
CA THR A 394 26.53 -7.07 2.39
C THR A 394 26.61 -5.62 2.88
N LEU A 395 25.57 -4.81 2.62
CA LEU A 395 25.47 -3.44 3.12
C LEU A 395 25.53 -3.39 4.65
N ARG A 396 24.72 -4.18 5.35
CA ARG A 396 24.72 -4.22 6.82
C ARG A 396 26.05 -4.63 7.44
N ARG A 397 26.82 -5.46 6.75
CA ARG A 397 28.15 -5.89 7.21
C ARG A 397 29.15 -4.75 7.21
N VAL A 398 29.07 -3.82 6.24
CA VAL A 398 29.96 -2.65 6.14
C VAL A 398 29.42 -1.43 6.87
N ARG A 399 28.15 -1.40 7.20
CA ARG A 399 27.53 -0.33 8.01
C ARG A 399 28.06 -0.42 9.43
N GLY A 400 29.10 0.35 9.76
CA GLY A 400 29.79 0.32 11.02
C GLY A 400 30.43 1.68 11.35
N ALA A 401 31.51 1.66 12.12
CA ALA A 401 32.17 2.87 12.64
C ALA A 401 32.75 3.82 11.55
N ASN A 402 32.98 3.34 10.34
CA ASN A 402 33.54 4.11 9.24
C ASN A 402 32.49 4.42 8.19
N LYS A 403 32.33 5.70 7.83
CA LYS A 403 31.50 6.19 6.71
C LYS A 403 32.19 5.96 5.37
N ARG A 404 31.42 6.03 4.25
CA ARG A 404 31.93 5.91 2.88
C ARG A 404 32.60 4.56 2.59
N GLN A 405 32.10 3.49 3.18
CA GLN A 405 32.61 2.12 2.99
C GLN A 405 31.82 1.39 1.91
N TRP A 406 32.45 0.41 1.29
CA TRP A 406 31.74 -0.51 0.42
C TRP A 406 32.29 -1.94 0.51
N ALA A 407 31.47 -2.92 0.19
CA ALA A 407 31.90 -4.28 0.05
C ALA A 407 31.21 -4.97 -1.12
N LEU A 408 31.98 -5.89 -1.73
CA LEU A 408 31.44 -6.85 -2.67
C LEU A 408 30.92 -8.07 -1.90
N PHE A 409 29.82 -8.63 -2.36
CA PHE A 409 29.25 -9.89 -1.83
C PHE A 409 30.27 -11.02 -1.93
N ASP A 410 30.46 -11.70 -0.84
CA ASP A 410 31.31 -12.89 -0.69
C ASP A 410 30.45 -13.98 -0.04
N PRO A 411 30.21 -15.11 -0.73
CA PRO A 411 29.36 -16.19 -0.21
C PRO A 411 29.80 -16.76 1.14
N ASP A 412 31.12 -16.86 1.36
CA ASP A 412 31.67 -17.42 2.61
C ASP A 412 31.44 -16.46 3.77
N GLN A 413 31.71 -15.18 3.55
CA GLN A 413 31.45 -14.12 4.53
C GLN A 413 29.94 -13.95 4.81
N ASP A 414 29.08 -14.05 3.78
CA ASP A 414 27.65 -13.99 3.96
C ASP A 414 27.15 -15.17 4.79
N SER A 415 27.59 -16.39 4.47
CA SER A 415 27.24 -17.59 5.24
C SER A 415 27.65 -17.47 6.72
N ALA A 416 28.86 -16.95 6.99
CA ALA A 416 29.34 -16.72 8.35
C ALA A 416 28.51 -15.64 9.07
N TYR A 417 28.12 -14.58 8.37
CA TYR A 417 27.26 -13.53 8.92
C TYR A 417 25.84 -14.02 9.21
N GLN A 418 25.25 -14.79 8.29
CA GLN A 418 23.93 -15.40 8.48
C GLN A 418 23.93 -16.37 9.67
N ALA A 419 24.98 -17.18 9.81
CA ALA A 419 25.13 -18.06 10.98
C ALA A 419 25.13 -17.26 12.29
N LYS A 420 25.84 -16.11 12.34
CA LYS A 420 25.83 -15.22 13.52
C LYS A 420 24.45 -14.63 13.79
N LEU A 421 23.68 -14.26 12.76
CA LEU A 421 22.32 -13.76 12.94
C LEU A 421 21.36 -14.85 13.43
N HIS A 422 21.49 -16.07 12.94
CA HIS A 422 20.69 -17.19 13.41
C HIS A 422 20.98 -17.52 14.87
N LEU A 423 22.26 -17.54 15.26
CA LEU A 423 22.67 -17.73 16.66
C LEU A 423 22.07 -16.63 17.54
N ALA A 424 22.19 -15.37 17.11
CA ALA A 424 21.62 -14.27 17.85
C ALA A 424 20.09 -14.45 18.06
N ALA A 425 19.35 -14.77 17.01
CA ALA A 425 17.90 -14.96 17.08
C ALA A 425 17.50 -16.16 17.97
N ALA A 426 18.32 -17.20 18.06
CA ALA A 426 18.07 -18.39 18.87
C ALA A 426 18.44 -18.24 20.37
N MET A 427 19.22 -17.22 20.72
CA MET A 427 19.78 -17.03 22.07
C MET A 427 18.72 -16.96 23.20
N PRO A 428 17.59 -16.22 23.08
CA PRO A 428 16.57 -16.19 24.12
C PRO A 428 15.98 -17.58 24.41
N GLY A 429 15.69 -18.34 23.37
CA GLY A 429 15.18 -19.72 23.51
C GLY A 429 16.22 -20.69 24.10
N ALA A 430 17.51 -20.45 23.86
CA ALA A 430 18.59 -21.24 24.45
C ALA A 430 18.68 -21.06 25.98
N LEU A 431 18.41 -19.86 26.47
CA LEU A 431 18.35 -19.59 27.91
C LEU A 431 17.19 -20.37 28.56
N GLU A 432 16.00 -20.28 27.98
CA GLU A 432 14.80 -20.96 28.51
C GLU A 432 14.93 -22.49 28.51
N THR A 433 15.59 -23.05 27.49
CA THR A 433 15.75 -24.49 27.34
C THR A 433 16.97 -25.07 28.07
N GLY A 434 17.73 -24.23 28.80
CA GLY A 434 18.88 -24.67 29.58
C GLY A 434 20.08 -25.09 28.73
N GLN A 435 20.21 -24.58 27.51
CA GLN A 435 21.36 -24.83 26.63
C GLN A 435 22.56 -23.93 26.97
N LEU A 436 22.32 -22.83 27.73
CA LEU A 436 23.37 -21.97 28.22
C LEU A 436 23.90 -22.52 29.56
N LEU A 437 25.22 -22.63 29.67
CA LEU A 437 25.89 -23.10 30.88
C LEU A 437 26.95 -22.08 31.32
N ALA A 438 27.12 -21.96 32.62
CA ALA A 438 28.24 -21.22 33.19
C ALA A 438 29.43 -22.15 33.38
N THR A 439 30.58 -21.75 32.85
CA THR A 439 31.86 -22.39 33.07
C THR A 439 32.77 -21.48 33.91
N TYR A 440 33.77 -22.06 34.50
CA TYR A 440 34.63 -21.34 35.44
C TYR A 440 36.09 -21.60 35.13
N GLN A 441 36.90 -20.53 35.15
CA GLN A 441 38.33 -20.63 34.86
C GLN A 441 39.16 -19.98 35.99
N PRO A 442 40.26 -20.62 36.43
CA PRO A 442 41.07 -20.07 37.48
C PRO A 442 41.85 -18.82 37.04
N VAL A 443 41.87 -17.79 37.86
CA VAL A 443 42.78 -16.65 37.80
C VAL A 443 43.90 -16.89 38.77
N VAL A 444 45.12 -16.92 38.30
CA VAL A 444 46.28 -17.25 39.15
C VAL A 444 47.35 -16.17 39.12
N THR A 445 48.14 -16.12 40.17
CA THR A 445 49.39 -15.33 40.15
C THR A 445 50.41 -15.99 39.25
N LEU A 446 51.19 -15.22 38.48
CA LEU A 446 52.24 -15.73 37.60
C LEU A 446 53.48 -16.20 38.40
N ALA A 447 53.71 -15.70 39.61
CA ALA A 447 54.89 -15.99 40.42
C ALA A 447 54.84 -17.39 41.08
N ASP A 448 53.72 -17.75 41.69
CA ASP A 448 53.56 -18.94 42.51
C ASP A 448 52.31 -19.76 42.16
N GLN A 449 51.63 -19.38 41.11
CA GLN A 449 50.38 -20.00 40.61
C GLN A 449 49.26 -20.11 41.67
N ARG A 450 49.27 -19.22 42.63
CA ARG A 450 48.25 -19.17 43.64
C ARG A 450 46.93 -18.66 43.06
N LEU A 451 45.83 -19.30 43.40
CA LEU A 451 44.49 -18.91 42.96
C LEU A 451 44.06 -17.57 43.61
N VAL A 452 43.74 -16.58 42.82
CA VAL A 452 43.38 -15.21 43.25
C VAL A 452 41.99 -14.78 42.81
N GLY A 453 41.38 -15.51 41.87
CA GLY A 453 40.03 -15.27 41.36
C GLY A 453 39.50 -16.51 40.58
N ILE A 454 38.22 -16.53 40.36
CA ILE A 454 37.55 -17.56 39.51
C ILE A 454 36.69 -16.82 38.49
N GLU A 455 37.10 -16.83 37.25
CA GLU A 455 36.38 -16.12 36.20
C GLU A 455 35.24 -17.01 35.67
N ALA A 456 34.00 -16.49 35.77
CA ALA A 456 32.81 -17.09 35.18
C ALA A 456 32.67 -16.70 33.72
N ALA A 457 32.43 -17.67 32.85
CA ALA A 457 32.27 -17.51 31.45
C ALA A 457 31.00 -18.24 30.95
N LEU A 458 30.48 -17.81 29.84
CA LEU A 458 29.28 -18.39 29.23
C LEU A 458 29.68 -19.38 28.15
N ILE A 459 29.05 -20.53 28.10
CA ILE A 459 29.08 -21.43 26.93
C ILE A 459 27.66 -21.78 26.51
N TRP A 460 27.50 -22.10 25.26
CA TRP A 460 26.25 -22.57 24.70
C TRP A 460 26.41 -23.94 24.04
N GLU A 461 25.74 -24.95 24.58
CA GLU A 461 25.65 -26.28 23.97
C GLU A 461 24.59 -26.25 22.88
N HIS A 462 24.99 -25.75 21.70
CA HIS A 462 24.07 -25.64 20.58
C HIS A 462 23.82 -26.97 19.90
N PRO A 463 22.55 -27.41 19.66
CA PRO A 463 22.23 -28.76 19.15
C PRO A 463 22.87 -29.12 17.82
N GLN A 464 23.18 -28.14 16.97
CA GLN A 464 23.72 -28.37 15.62
C GLN A 464 25.17 -27.92 15.45
N LEU A 465 25.60 -26.91 16.20
CA LEU A 465 26.91 -26.28 16.05
C LEU A 465 27.93 -26.73 17.12
N GLY A 466 27.47 -27.55 18.07
CA GLY A 466 28.31 -27.97 19.20
C GLY A 466 28.48 -26.86 20.24
N VAL A 467 29.62 -26.86 20.93
CA VAL A 467 29.88 -25.90 22.02
C VAL A 467 30.37 -24.56 21.45
N LEU A 468 29.62 -23.51 21.72
CA LEU A 468 29.97 -22.12 21.37
C LEU A 468 30.67 -21.46 22.55
N THR A 469 31.70 -20.67 22.23
CA THR A 469 32.55 -19.98 23.23
C THR A 469 31.87 -18.76 23.83
N ASP A 470 32.40 -18.26 24.96
CA ASP A 470 31.96 -17.04 25.64
C ASP A 470 31.86 -15.84 24.68
N ASP A 471 32.89 -15.61 23.85
CA ASP A 471 32.89 -14.50 22.88
C ASP A 471 31.75 -14.63 21.84
N GLN A 472 31.47 -15.84 21.36
CA GLN A 472 30.36 -16.07 20.40
C GLN A 472 29.00 -15.84 21.07
N CYS A 473 28.83 -16.30 22.29
CA CYS A 473 27.61 -16.12 23.08
C CYS A 473 27.36 -14.62 23.38
N ARG A 474 28.40 -13.89 23.82
CA ARG A 474 28.31 -12.46 24.09
C ARG A 474 27.94 -11.64 22.84
N GLN A 475 28.60 -11.93 21.71
CA GLN A 475 28.27 -11.30 20.43
C GLN A 475 26.82 -11.57 20.00
N ALA A 476 26.31 -12.78 20.24
CA ALA A 476 24.92 -13.12 19.94
C ALA A 476 23.94 -12.38 20.86
N ALA A 477 24.22 -12.33 22.18
CA ALA A 477 23.39 -11.63 23.15
C ALA A 477 23.27 -10.13 22.88
N GLU A 478 24.40 -9.46 22.59
CA GLU A 478 24.43 -8.02 22.29
C GLU A 478 23.58 -7.66 21.04
N ARG A 479 23.57 -8.53 20.03
CA ARG A 479 22.83 -8.28 18.79
C ARG A 479 21.30 -8.37 18.94
N THR A 480 20.81 -9.08 19.94
CA THR A 480 19.37 -9.34 20.12
C THR A 480 18.75 -8.59 21.28
N GLY A 481 19.57 -7.89 22.10
CA GLY A 481 19.11 -7.33 23.35
C GLY A 481 18.92 -8.37 24.46
N ALA A 482 19.19 -9.67 24.20
CA ALA A 482 19.20 -10.73 25.23
C ALA A 482 20.33 -10.54 26.27
N VAL A 483 21.18 -9.57 26.04
CA VAL A 483 22.31 -9.22 26.91
C VAL A 483 21.89 -9.01 28.38
N HIS A 484 20.75 -8.39 28.63
CA HIS A 484 20.27 -8.13 29.98
C HIS A 484 19.83 -9.42 30.70
N GLU A 485 19.08 -10.26 30.00
CA GLU A 485 18.57 -11.53 30.55
C GLU A 485 19.71 -12.55 30.76
N VAL A 486 20.53 -12.74 29.74
CA VAL A 486 21.68 -13.65 29.80
C VAL A 486 22.71 -13.19 30.80
N GLY A 487 23.02 -11.88 30.83
CA GLY A 487 23.95 -11.31 31.77
C GLY A 487 23.48 -11.41 33.23
N GLN A 488 22.19 -11.17 33.50
CA GLN A 488 21.61 -11.32 34.85
C GLN A 488 21.61 -12.80 35.27
N TRP A 489 21.27 -13.71 34.35
CA TRP A 489 21.36 -15.15 34.64
C TRP A 489 22.79 -15.58 35.00
N LEU A 490 23.79 -15.12 34.23
CA LEU A 490 25.21 -15.45 34.54
C LEU A 490 25.65 -14.89 35.88
N LEU A 491 25.30 -13.64 36.22
CA LEU A 491 25.58 -13.01 37.53
C LEU A 491 24.96 -13.81 38.66
N HIS A 492 23.69 -14.20 38.55
CA HIS A 492 23.00 -14.98 39.56
C HIS A 492 23.63 -16.36 39.74
N THR A 493 23.87 -17.08 38.62
CA THR A 493 24.50 -18.41 38.61
C THR A 493 25.90 -18.36 39.19
N ALA A 494 26.71 -17.35 38.86
CA ALA A 494 28.05 -17.17 39.41
C ALA A 494 28.04 -16.87 40.92
N ALA A 495 27.11 -16.05 41.41
CA ALA A 495 26.96 -15.72 42.84
C ALA A 495 26.50 -16.93 43.64
N GLU A 496 25.52 -17.68 43.16
CA GLU A 496 25.04 -18.92 43.78
C GLU A 496 26.19 -19.92 43.90
N GLN A 497 26.96 -20.10 42.83
CA GLN A 497 28.07 -21.02 42.79
C GLN A 497 29.22 -20.58 43.73
N ALA A 498 29.55 -19.30 43.79
CA ALA A 498 30.52 -18.77 44.73
C ALA A 498 30.13 -19.08 46.18
N MET A 499 28.87 -18.90 46.54
CA MET A 499 28.35 -19.25 47.86
C MET A 499 28.36 -20.75 48.12
N SER A 500 28.12 -21.59 47.09
CA SER A 500 28.26 -23.05 47.20
C SER A 500 29.70 -23.47 47.55
N TRP A 501 30.70 -22.90 46.89
CA TRP A 501 32.12 -23.15 47.21
C TRP A 501 32.47 -22.64 48.59
N ARG A 502 32.03 -21.42 48.97
CA ARG A 502 32.29 -20.87 50.27
C ARG A 502 31.74 -21.71 51.43
N ARG A 503 30.56 -22.30 51.27
CA ARG A 503 29.98 -23.23 52.25
C ARG A 503 30.80 -24.52 52.41
N ARG A 504 31.51 -24.93 51.37
CA ARG A 504 32.33 -26.17 51.38
C ARG A 504 33.74 -25.96 51.86
N VAL A 505 34.37 -24.84 51.45
CA VAL A 505 35.81 -24.61 51.65
C VAL A 505 36.07 -23.52 52.68
N GLY A 506 35.05 -22.70 53.00
CA GLY A 506 35.18 -21.57 53.96
C GLY A 506 35.52 -20.25 53.30
N ASP A 507 35.97 -19.28 54.14
CA ASP A 507 36.22 -17.91 53.72
C ASP A 507 37.47 -17.72 52.83
N THR A 508 38.25 -18.76 52.57
CA THR A 508 39.47 -18.72 51.78
C THR A 508 39.21 -18.81 50.26
N VAL A 509 37.92 -18.95 49.83
CA VAL A 509 37.55 -18.94 48.43
C VAL A 509 37.81 -17.57 47.85
N PRO A 510 38.56 -17.45 46.74
CA PRO A 510 38.79 -16.17 46.08
C PRO A 510 37.47 -15.61 45.43
N PRO A 511 37.43 -14.30 45.12
CA PRO A 511 36.25 -13.73 44.47
C PRO A 511 35.93 -14.37 43.11
N VAL A 512 34.63 -14.48 42.85
CA VAL A 512 34.17 -14.81 41.50
C VAL A 512 34.18 -13.55 40.62
N VAL A 513 34.68 -13.70 39.42
CA VAL A 513 34.85 -12.61 38.45
C VAL A 513 33.81 -12.76 37.34
N VAL A 514 33.05 -11.71 37.06
CA VAL A 514 32.11 -11.67 35.94
C VAL A 514 32.44 -10.49 35.04
N ASN A 515 32.68 -10.79 33.78
CA ASN A 515 32.89 -9.76 32.75
C ASN A 515 31.54 -9.32 32.20
N LEU A 516 31.21 -8.04 32.30
CA LEU A 516 29.97 -7.47 31.75
C LEU A 516 30.06 -7.37 30.25
N MET A 517 28.92 -7.49 29.56
CA MET A 517 28.81 -7.10 28.19
C MET A 517 28.71 -5.58 28.06
N PRO A 518 29.08 -4.95 26.91
CA PRO A 518 29.06 -3.48 26.75
C PRO A 518 27.74 -2.84 27.16
N SER A 519 26.61 -3.29 26.58
CA SER A 519 25.27 -2.75 26.87
C SER A 519 24.87 -3.00 28.34
N GLN A 520 25.35 -4.08 28.96
CA GLN A 520 25.11 -4.38 30.35
C GLN A 520 25.88 -3.41 31.28
N ALA A 521 27.12 -3.04 30.94
CA ALA A 521 27.89 -2.07 31.70
C ALA A 521 27.24 -0.68 31.70
N GLN A 522 26.54 -0.34 30.63
CA GLN A 522 25.83 0.93 30.41
C GLN A 522 24.39 0.93 30.97
N ASP A 523 23.91 -0.20 31.50
CA ASP A 523 22.56 -0.32 32.02
C ASP A 523 22.36 0.55 33.28
N PRO A 524 21.40 1.50 33.29
CA PRO A 524 21.10 2.33 34.47
C PRO A 524 20.68 1.50 35.71
N ASP A 525 20.12 0.32 35.51
CA ASP A 525 19.63 -0.57 36.55
C ASP A 525 20.70 -1.57 37.02
N LEU A 526 21.91 -1.54 36.47
CA LEU A 526 22.96 -2.52 36.77
C LEU A 526 23.25 -2.65 38.26
N VAL A 527 23.42 -1.51 38.94
CA VAL A 527 23.73 -1.47 40.39
C VAL A 527 22.63 -2.11 41.23
N ALA A 528 21.36 -1.83 40.88
CA ALA A 528 20.21 -2.42 41.56
C ALA A 528 20.15 -3.94 41.35
N LYS A 529 20.41 -4.39 40.13
CA LYS A 529 20.44 -5.82 39.73
C LYS A 529 21.54 -6.57 40.47
N ILE A 530 22.76 -6.01 40.52
CA ILE A 530 23.89 -6.64 41.25
C ILE A 530 23.59 -6.71 42.74
N ARG A 531 23.06 -5.64 43.33
CA ARG A 531 22.67 -5.64 44.77
C ARG A 531 21.62 -6.72 45.06
N SER A 532 20.59 -6.88 44.21
CA SER A 532 19.59 -7.95 44.36
C SER A 532 20.24 -9.33 44.31
N VAL A 533 21.16 -9.57 43.37
CA VAL A 533 21.90 -10.84 43.28
C VAL A 533 22.74 -11.12 44.53
N LEU A 534 23.42 -10.10 45.08
CA LEU A 534 24.21 -10.24 46.31
C LEU A 534 23.32 -10.58 47.51
N ASP A 535 22.20 -9.85 47.65
CA ASP A 535 21.27 -10.01 48.77
C ASP A 535 20.56 -11.37 48.72
N GLU A 536 20.06 -11.77 47.55
CA GLU A 536 19.36 -13.04 47.35
C GLU A 536 20.24 -14.25 47.64
N ASN A 537 21.52 -14.19 47.25
CA ASN A 537 22.47 -15.29 47.45
C ASN A 537 23.23 -15.20 48.78
N GLY A 538 23.13 -14.07 49.47
CA GLY A 538 23.90 -13.81 50.68
C GLY A 538 25.41 -13.71 50.41
N LEU A 539 25.82 -13.30 49.20
CA LEU A 539 27.22 -13.18 48.82
C LEU A 539 27.81 -11.85 49.32
N PRO A 540 28.88 -11.85 50.13
CA PRO A 540 29.55 -10.62 50.50
C PRO A 540 30.03 -9.84 49.27
N PRO A 541 29.84 -8.51 49.18
CA PRO A 541 30.22 -7.74 48.00
C PRO A 541 31.68 -7.93 47.58
N ALA A 542 32.62 -8.04 48.52
CA ALA A 542 34.03 -8.26 48.23
C ALA A 542 34.36 -9.62 47.57
N GLN A 543 33.39 -10.55 47.53
CA GLN A 543 33.52 -11.86 46.91
C GLN A 543 33.04 -11.85 45.44
N LEU A 544 32.57 -10.71 44.94
CA LEU A 544 32.23 -10.50 43.52
C LEU A 544 33.18 -9.46 42.93
N GLU A 545 33.74 -9.79 41.79
CA GLU A 545 34.50 -8.83 40.98
C GLU A 545 33.77 -8.63 39.65
N ILE A 546 33.45 -7.41 39.32
CA ILE A 546 32.78 -7.02 38.09
C ILE A 546 33.77 -6.30 37.19
N ARG A 547 33.95 -6.79 35.94
CA ARG A 547 34.80 -6.13 34.97
C ARG A 547 33.98 -5.59 33.83
N ALA A 548 34.18 -4.32 33.45
CA ALA A 548 33.59 -3.69 32.27
C ALA A 548 34.61 -3.63 31.12
N PRO A 549 34.18 -3.74 29.84
CA PRO A 549 35.09 -3.55 28.73
C PRO A 549 35.43 -2.08 28.60
N VAL A 550 36.69 -1.76 28.29
CA VAL A 550 37.15 -0.38 28.08
C VAL A 550 36.30 0.35 27.05
N SER A 551 35.90 -0.34 25.97
CA SER A 551 35.09 0.22 24.88
C SER A 551 33.68 0.64 25.29
N ALA A 552 33.11 0.10 26.35
CA ALA A 552 31.81 0.54 26.89
C ALA A 552 31.89 1.86 27.65
N ILE A 553 33.08 2.28 28.05
CA ILE A 553 33.32 3.45 28.86
C ILE A 553 33.90 4.59 28.03
N ARG A 554 35.01 4.30 27.32
CA ARG A 554 35.72 5.29 26.50
C ARG A 554 36.12 4.74 25.13
N ASN A 555 36.13 5.64 24.14
CA ASN A 555 36.67 5.37 22.82
C ASN A 555 38.20 5.39 22.81
N VAL A 556 38.81 5.12 21.67
CA VAL A 556 40.27 5.07 21.45
C VAL A 556 40.94 6.42 21.78
N ASP A 557 40.24 7.54 21.53
CA ASP A 557 40.71 8.91 21.72
C ASP A 557 40.60 9.36 23.19
N GLY A 558 39.97 8.54 24.03
CA GLY A 558 39.81 8.77 25.47
C GLY A 558 38.62 9.64 25.84
N GLU A 559 37.72 9.88 24.89
CA GLU A 559 36.40 10.47 25.14
C GLU A 559 35.43 9.40 25.63
N LEU A 560 34.36 9.81 26.31
CA LEU A 560 33.31 8.89 26.74
C LEU A 560 32.67 8.25 25.52
N ALA A 561 32.30 6.98 25.63
CA ALA A 561 31.52 6.30 24.60
C ALA A 561 30.18 7.02 24.42
N ASP A 562 29.77 7.24 23.14
CA ASP A 562 28.64 8.10 22.77
C ASP A 562 27.31 7.68 23.44
N ASP A 563 27.07 6.38 23.57
CA ASP A 563 25.82 5.83 24.07
C ASP A 563 25.97 5.17 25.46
N GLY A 564 26.29 5.95 26.49
CA GLY A 564 26.24 5.44 27.87
C GLY A 564 27.58 5.28 28.56
N GLY A 565 28.69 5.81 28.04
CA GLY A 565 29.98 5.75 28.69
C GLY A 565 30.00 6.39 30.08
N ALA A 566 29.31 7.52 30.26
CA ALA A 566 29.14 8.16 31.57
C ALA A 566 28.37 7.26 32.54
N GLN A 567 27.33 6.57 32.09
CA GLN A 567 26.57 5.65 32.93
C GLN A 567 27.41 4.45 33.36
N ALA A 568 28.25 3.92 32.48
CA ALA A 568 29.17 2.83 32.83
C ALA A 568 30.21 3.25 33.87
N GLU A 569 30.77 4.48 33.77
CA GLU A 569 31.64 5.03 34.80
C GLU A 569 30.94 5.15 36.14
N ASP A 570 29.73 5.71 36.19
CA ASP A 570 28.95 5.89 37.43
C ASP A 570 28.59 4.54 38.05
N ASN A 571 28.19 3.55 37.24
CA ASN A 571 27.92 2.20 37.72
C ASN A 571 29.14 1.58 38.42
N LEU A 572 30.34 1.68 37.85
CA LEU A 572 31.55 1.14 38.47
C LEU A 572 31.92 1.86 39.76
N ARG A 573 31.75 3.19 39.86
CA ARG A 573 31.99 3.94 41.09
C ARG A 573 31.04 3.49 42.20
N VAL A 574 29.75 3.44 41.92
CA VAL A 574 28.74 3.04 42.91
C VAL A 574 28.92 1.57 43.34
N LEU A 575 29.28 0.67 42.44
CA LEU A 575 29.58 -0.72 42.78
C LEU A 575 30.78 -0.82 43.71
N THR A 576 31.83 -0.02 43.51
CA THR A 576 32.98 0.03 44.42
C THR A 576 32.59 0.56 45.82
N GLU A 577 31.73 1.59 45.88
CA GLU A 577 31.19 2.10 47.14
C GLU A 577 30.38 1.05 47.89
N LEU A 578 29.67 0.17 47.18
CA LEU A 578 28.98 -0.98 47.79
C LEU A 578 29.91 -2.10 48.23
N GLY A 579 31.23 -1.99 47.99
CA GLY A 579 32.25 -2.98 48.35
C GLY A 579 32.45 -4.09 47.33
N VAL A 580 31.84 -4.00 46.13
CA VAL A 580 32.10 -4.90 45.03
C VAL A 580 33.45 -4.55 44.41
N ARG A 581 34.25 -5.55 44.06
CA ARG A 581 35.51 -5.34 43.37
C ARG A 581 35.22 -4.96 41.90
N THR A 582 35.86 -3.93 41.40
CA THR A 582 35.66 -3.48 40.01
C THR A 582 36.96 -3.59 39.22
N GLY A 583 36.86 -3.88 37.95
CA GLY A 583 37.98 -4.00 37.05
C GLY A 583 37.62 -3.68 35.57
N LEU A 584 38.62 -3.73 34.72
CA LEU A 584 38.47 -3.53 33.28
C LEU A 584 38.93 -4.79 32.53
N TYR A 585 38.34 -5.01 31.35
CA TYR A 585 38.84 -6.02 30.43
C TYR A 585 38.89 -5.45 29.00
N ASP A 586 39.49 -6.21 28.08
CA ASP A 586 39.83 -5.77 26.72
C ASP A 586 40.68 -4.49 26.71
N PHE A 587 41.61 -4.43 27.65
CA PHE A 587 42.57 -3.34 27.68
C PHE A 587 43.58 -3.51 26.57
N ALA A 588 43.46 -2.72 25.53
CA ALA A 588 44.36 -2.66 24.39
C ALA A 588 45.41 -1.57 24.47
N GLY A 589 45.49 -0.85 25.61
CA GLY A 589 46.37 0.29 25.80
C GLY A 589 45.74 1.60 25.27
N GLY A 590 46.59 2.59 25.06
CA GLY A 590 46.21 3.91 24.56
C GLY A 590 45.57 4.84 25.61
N ILE A 591 45.22 6.05 25.16
CA ILE A 591 44.73 7.11 26.03
C ILE A 591 43.41 6.71 26.68
N GLY A 592 42.49 6.06 25.96
CA GLY A 592 41.20 5.64 26.50
C GLY A 592 41.31 4.67 27.64
N GLY A 593 42.12 3.63 27.51
CA GLY A 593 42.36 2.64 28.54
C GLY A 593 43.06 3.23 29.76
N LEU A 594 44.09 4.05 29.57
CA LEU A 594 44.82 4.70 30.66
C LEU A 594 43.97 5.69 31.44
N ARG A 595 43.08 6.44 30.76
CA ARG A 595 42.10 7.32 31.43
C ARG A 595 41.11 6.51 32.31
N CYS A 596 40.61 5.39 31.80
CA CYS A 596 39.74 4.54 32.62
C CYS A 596 40.46 4.09 33.91
N VAL A 597 41.74 3.74 33.86
CA VAL A 597 42.53 3.37 35.05
C VAL A 597 42.76 4.55 35.96
N ALA A 598 42.98 5.76 35.43
CA ALA A 598 43.21 6.96 36.22
C ALA A 598 41.96 7.50 36.91
N ASP A 599 40.80 7.42 36.22
CA ASP A 599 39.55 8.08 36.63
C ASP A 599 38.63 7.16 37.45
N LEU A 600 38.83 5.83 37.38
CA LEU A 600 37.95 4.84 37.99
C LEU A 600 38.63 4.04 39.12
N PRO A 601 37.89 3.68 40.18
CA PRO A 601 38.42 2.93 41.31
C PRO A 601 38.54 1.43 41.00
N VAL A 602 39.29 1.09 39.93
CA VAL A 602 39.45 -0.31 39.48
C VAL A 602 40.62 -1.00 40.19
N CYS A 603 40.44 -2.28 40.52
CA CYS A 603 41.47 -3.07 41.20
C CYS A 603 42.20 -4.03 40.22
N THR A 604 41.62 -4.34 39.07
CA THR A 604 42.19 -5.25 38.06
C THR A 604 42.01 -4.73 36.65
N VAL A 605 42.96 -5.05 35.79
CA VAL A 605 42.90 -4.80 34.34
C VAL A 605 43.29 -6.07 33.57
N ARG A 606 42.40 -6.61 32.74
CA ARG A 606 42.70 -7.75 31.89
C ARG A 606 43.10 -7.27 30.49
N ILE A 607 44.25 -7.69 30.03
CA ILE A 607 44.79 -7.35 28.70
C ILE A 607 43.91 -7.96 27.61
N ALA A 608 43.71 -7.23 26.51
CA ALA A 608 42.99 -7.69 25.35
C ALA A 608 43.67 -8.88 24.68
N ALA A 609 42.92 -9.89 24.29
CA ALA A 609 43.44 -11.12 23.68
C ALA A 609 44.31 -10.91 22.43
N PRO A 610 44.01 -9.97 21.51
CA PRO A 610 44.90 -9.67 20.38
C PRO A 610 46.29 -9.23 20.80
N ILE A 611 46.39 -8.38 21.81
CA ILE A 611 47.68 -7.88 22.35
C ILE A 611 48.47 -9.05 22.96
N SER A 612 47.81 -9.90 23.74
CA SER A 612 48.44 -11.07 24.33
C SER A 612 49.05 -12.03 23.30
N ARG A 613 48.35 -12.25 22.20
CA ARG A 613 48.84 -13.11 21.13
C ARG A 613 50.06 -12.51 20.43
N GLN A 614 50.00 -11.20 20.10
CA GLN A 614 51.12 -10.54 19.45
C GLN A 614 52.42 -10.46 20.30
N VAL A 615 52.21 -10.23 21.63
CA VAL A 615 53.32 -10.23 22.58
C VAL A 615 54.00 -11.60 22.63
N ALA A 616 53.21 -12.70 22.55
CA ALA A 616 53.75 -14.04 22.57
C ALA A 616 54.48 -14.42 21.28
N GLU A 617 54.03 -13.94 20.14
CA GLU A 617 54.60 -14.20 18.82
C GLU A 617 55.96 -13.47 18.61
N ASP A 618 56.09 -12.22 19.04
CA ASP A 618 57.32 -11.42 18.87
C ASP A 618 57.49 -10.41 20.03
N PRO A 619 58.15 -10.78 21.08
CA PRO A 619 58.40 -9.90 22.23
C PRO A 619 59.25 -8.67 21.93
N SER A 620 59.98 -8.66 20.79
CA SER A 620 60.86 -7.56 20.42
C SER A 620 60.20 -6.42 19.64
N ARG A 621 58.96 -6.64 19.18
CA ARG A 621 58.21 -5.61 18.43
C ARG A 621 57.87 -4.38 19.28
N ILE A 622 57.68 -3.24 18.58
CA ILE A 622 57.23 -1.99 19.20
C ILE A 622 56.00 -2.17 20.08
N LEU A 623 55.05 -3.01 19.63
CA LEU A 623 53.83 -3.31 20.36
C LEU A 623 54.10 -3.97 21.75
N SER A 624 55.07 -4.89 21.83
CA SER A 624 55.42 -5.52 23.12
C SER A 624 56.10 -4.51 24.04
N GLN A 625 56.94 -3.59 23.52
CA GLN A 625 57.54 -2.51 24.28
C GLN A 625 56.49 -1.50 24.76
N THR A 626 55.52 -1.16 23.91
CA THR A 626 54.40 -0.28 24.29
C THR A 626 53.57 -0.91 25.38
N ALA A 627 53.18 -2.16 25.20
CA ALA A 627 52.40 -2.93 26.21
C ALA A 627 53.15 -2.98 27.53
N GLN A 628 54.47 -3.21 27.54
CA GLN A 628 55.29 -3.19 28.72
C GLN A 628 55.28 -1.82 29.44
N ALA A 629 55.41 -0.72 28.69
CA ALA A 629 55.39 0.63 29.28
C ALA A 629 54.01 0.91 29.91
N GLU A 630 52.91 0.59 29.23
CA GLU A 630 51.54 0.82 29.71
C GLU A 630 51.23 -0.05 30.90
N VAL A 631 51.58 -1.34 30.86
CA VAL A 631 51.40 -2.27 31.99
C VAL A 631 52.16 -1.75 33.24
N HIS A 632 53.37 -1.23 33.10
CA HIS A 632 54.12 -0.63 34.19
C HIS A 632 53.45 0.61 34.78
N ILE A 633 52.81 1.45 33.93
CA ILE A 633 52.01 2.58 34.38
C ILE A 633 50.81 2.11 35.18
N VAL A 634 50.05 1.15 34.68
CA VAL A 634 48.86 0.56 35.33
C VAL A 634 49.26 -0.07 36.68
N ARG A 635 50.34 -0.82 36.72
CA ARG A 635 50.90 -1.40 37.97
C ARG A 635 51.36 -0.33 38.94
N GLY A 636 51.97 0.75 38.45
CA GLY A 636 52.35 1.91 39.25
C GLY A 636 51.18 2.62 39.92
N ALA A 637 49.98 2.53 39.35
CA ALA A 637 48.74 2.99 39.98
C ALA A 637 48.15 2.02 41.03
N GLY A 638 48.81 0.88 41.31
CA GLY A 638 48.34 -0.12 42.27
C GLY A 638 47.31 -1.09 41.75
N VAL A 639 47.11 -1.14 40.45
CA VAL A 639 46.13 -2.02 39.76
C VAL A 639 46.80 -3.32 39.33
N ASP A 640 46.14 -4.46 39.58
CA ASP A 640 46.65 -5.76 39.16
C ASP A 640 46.35 -6.02 37.70
N VAL A 641 47.36 -6.51 36.96
CA VAL A 641 47.24 -6.75 35.51
C VAL A 641 47.17 -8.24 35.23
N VAL A 642 46.11 -8.61 34.51
CA VAL A 642 45.78 -9.99 34.18
C VAL A 642 46.11 -10.26 32.68
N ALA A 643 47.06 -11.15 32.44
CA ALA A 643 47.38 -11.63 31.11
C ALA A 643 46.29 -12.62 30.65
N TYR A 644 45.77 -12.46 29.43
CA TYR A 644 44.72 -13.30 28.83
C TYR A 644 44.77 -13.32 27.30
N PRO A 645 44.66 -14.48 26.64
CA PRO A 645 44.79 -15.83 27.19
C PRO A 645 46.27 -16.20 27.38
N VAL A 646 46.56 -17.06 28.35
CA VAL A 646 47.86 -17.69 28.52
C VAL A 646 47.70 -19.21 28.44
N ASP A 647 47.98 -19.78 27.28
CA ASP A 647 47.68 -21.17 26.94
C ASP A 647 48.94 -22.06 26.89
N SER A 648 50.13 -21.43 26.89
CA SER A 648 51.40 -22.18 26.88
C SER A 648 52.41 -21.66 27.91
N ALA A 649 53.37 -22.48 28.28
CA ALA A 649 54.47 -22.11 29.19
C ALA A 649 55.36 -20.99 28.64
N GLU A 650 55.49 -20.94 27.30
CA GLU A 650 56.26 -19.89 26.60
C GLU A 650 55.55 -18.54 26.76
N GLN A 651 54.24 -18.51 26.57
CA GLN A 651 53.44 -17.30 26.83
C GLN A 651 53.56 -16.87 28.30
N ALA A 652 53.43 -17.80 29.24
CA ALA A 652 53.54 -17.51 30.68
C ALA A 652 54.92 -16.91 31.05
N ALA A 653 56.00 -17.31 30.39
CA ALA A 653 57.36 -16.80 30.64
C ALA A 653 57.55 -15.31 30.19
N CYS A 654 56.77 -14.83 29.21
CA CYS A 654 56.88 -13.46 28.70
C CYS A 654 56.24 -12.44 29.64
N TRP A 655 55.16 -12.77 30.29
CA TRP A 655 54.30 -11.80 31.00
C TRP A 655 54.94 -11.17 32.26
N PRO A 656 55.72 -11.87 33.09
CA PRO A 656 56.43 -11.24 34.19
C PRO A 656 57.38 -10.12 33.76
N TRP A 657 58.03 -10.29 32.58
CA TRP A 657 58.89 -9.26 31.99
C TRP A 657 58.10 -8.01 31.56
N ILE A 658 56.87 -8.23 31.03
CA ILE A 658 55.96 -7.10 30.67
C ILE A 658 55.41 -6.42 31.93
N GLY A 659 55.35 -7.09 33.05
CA GLY A 659 54.89 -6.58 34.32
C GLY A 659 53.50 -7.05 34.75
N ALA A 660 52.86 -7.99 34.00
CA ALA A 660 51.67 -8.64 34.47
C ALA A 660 51.96 -9.55 35.64
N ASN A 661 51.02 -9.56 36.61
CA ASN A 661 51.20 -10.35 37.83
C ASN A 661 50.18 -11.46 37.99
N TRP A 662 49.08 -11.41 37.25
CA TRP A 662 48.06 -12.47 37.18
C TRP A 662 47.89 -13.00 35.75
N ALA A 663 47.32 -14.19 35.65
CA ALA A 663 47.02 -14.80 34.34
C ALA A 663 45.75 -15.66 34.39
N VAL A 664 45.14 -15.75 33.22
CA VAL A 664 44.03 -16.67 32.90
C VAL A 664 44.32 -17.31 31.58
N GLY A 665 44.15 -18.63 31.48
CA GLY A 665 44.35 -19.38 30.22
C GLY A 665 44.38 -20.87 30.44
N ALA A 666 44.38 -21.64 29.35
CA ALA A 666 44.32 -23.10 29.35
C ALA A 666 45.55 -23.76 30.10
N LEU A 667 46.68 -23.05 30.17
CA LEU A 667 47.87 -23.49 30.91
C LEU A 667 47.56 -23.72 32.38
N PHE A 668 46.72 -22.89 32.99
CA PHE A 668 46.38 -22.93 34.42
C PHE A 668 45.08 -23.65 34.74
N GLY A 669 44.32 -23.97 33.71
CA GLY A 669 43.05 -24.66 33.74
C GLY A 669 42.14 -24.23 32.61
N ALA A 670 41.62 -25.15 31.82
CA ALA A 670 40.60 -24.86 30.83
C ALA A 670 39.27 -24.44 31.52
N PRO A 671 38.40 -23.70 30.84
CA PRO A 671 37.06 -23.44 31.37
C PRO A 671 36.39 -24.79 31.71
N GLY A 672 36.02 -24.97 32.95
CA GLY A 672 35.51 -26.22 33.48
C GLY A 672 34.20 -26.09 34.24
N SER A 673 33.68 -27.22 34.68
CA SER A 673 32.49 -27.31 35.52
C SER A 673 32.72 -26.76 36.92
N PRO A 674 31.66 -26.44 37.69
CA PRO A 674 31.79 -26.08 39.11
C PRO A 674 32.52 -27.12 39.94
N GLN A 675 32.48 -28.42 39.56
CA GLN A 675 33.15 -29.51 40.26
C GLN A 675 34.67 -29.48 40.04
N ASP A 676 35.14 -29.11 38.85
CA ASP A 676 36.57 -28.99 38.54
C ASP A 676 37.22 -27.90 39.41
N VAL A 677 36.55 -26.74 39.55
CA VAL A 677 37.00 -25.68 40.42
C VAL A 677 36.97 -26.08 41.90
N ALA A 678 35.94 -26.84 42.32
CA ALA A 678 35.88 -27.34 43.68
C ALA A 678 37.06 -28.30 44.00
N ALA A 679 37.50 -29.08 43.00
CA ALA A 679 38.72 -29.94 43.17
C ALA A 679 39.99 -29.09 43.34
N LEU A 680 40.14 -28.00 42.55
CA LEU A 680 41.27 -27.06 42.67
C LEU A 680 41.29 -26.37 44.04
N LEU A 681 40.15 -25.93 44.56
CA LEU A 681 40.02 -25.29 45.87
C LEU A 681 40.41 -26.22 47.01
N ASN A 682 40.06 -27.52 46.94
CA ASN A 682 40.42 -28.51 47.94
C ASN A 682 41.92 -28.90 47.86
N GLY A 683 42.51 -28.96 46.64
CA GLY A 683 43.92 -29.22 46.46
C GLY A 683 44.85 -28.13 46.97
N SER A 684 44.43 -26.88 46.87
CA SER A 684 45.18 -25.70 47.39
C SER A 684 45.28 -25.66 48.93
N GLN A 685 44.38 -26.35 49.65
CA GLN A 685 44.43 -26.47 51.11
C GLN A 685 45.45 -27.53 51.62
N GLN A 686 45.89 -28.43 50.76
CA GLN A 686 46.87 -29.49 51.18
C GLN A 686 48.33 -29.07 51.01
N THR A 687 48.60 -27.87 50.49
CA THR A 687 49.96 -27.36 50.22
C THR A 687 50.38 -26.20 51.14
N VAL A 688 49.65 -25.95 52.22
CA VAL A 688 49.98 -24.95 53.29
C VAL A 688 50.50 -25.67 54.54
#